data_1bb9aee404f7aba475d6edcf928374da
#
_entry.id   1bb9aee404f7aba475d6edcf928374da
#
_cell.length_a   1.000
_cell.length_b   1.000
_cell.length_c   1.000
_cell.angle_alpha   90.00
_cell.angle_beta   90.00
_cell.angle_gamma   90.00
#
_symmetry.space_group_name_H-M   'P 1'
#
loop_
_entity.id
_entity.type
_entity.pdbx_description
1 polymer ?
#
loop_
_entity_poly.entity_id
_entity_poly.type
_entity_poly.pdbx_seq_one_letter_code
_entity_poly.pdbx_strand_id
1 'polypeptide(L)'
;MPTQWHLPTRPGGAEEINAVVAMVRAGGQVAYFASGVPVFVHAENDAVGRRIAAVQLLALGLVRQDELSAALTVNRSTLYRQYRKLATDGVLGVVDGKRGPRGPHRFTADKRARAAQLLGAGTSIRQAAQQVGVTEGTIRHAMRCGTLPAATAPLDERLAGPRARSEWAAQASGGVAVQRHGERALARMGTLAAAAPRFVAAEAVRYGGALLALPALLALGLVEAGEQTYGALKQGFYGLRATLLIVAFMALLRIRTPEQLQGHPPGELGVLLGLDRAPEVKTLRRKLWELAARRQATQFSQRLAERWVREDADAVGLLYIDGHVRPYHGTAHTLPDAWVSRRRLCMPATTDLWVNQQDAQPLFVVTAPANDDLLAMLRRAILPEVRRLVGERRVTIVFDREGWSPKFFREVAAQGFDVLTYRKGTYAPWRATGFRAVTGVVDGRPVSYALAERRTTVLPGFRMREVRRLCASGHQTAILTTRTDLPVEVVAHRMFERWTQENFFRYMRQHFALDALVTYAVEPADPERTVPNPERKALAKVLATTRAALEEVAQAYGQQARTNPEARRPTMRGFKIAHAALNHQCSALEAEARTLRRRMAALPKRVPIRAVLDEAEIVRLAPEAKHLTDTLKMVAYRAETALVRCLTSHYAKTEDDGRALIREMLLTTADILPDADRLVVRLHSLANPRSNAALTHLCETLNSLTVRYPGTDLTLVYQAPGVA
;
A
#
# COMPACT_ATOMS: atom_id res chain seq x y z
N MET A 1 -6.61 63.95 -6.54
CA MET A 1 -5.69 62.83 -6.28
C MET A 1 -6.56 61.59 -6.10
N PRO A 2 -6.36 60.47 -6.80
CA PRO A 2 -7.18 59.31 -6.60
C PRO A 2 -6.83 58.70 -5.23
N THR A 3 -7.82 58.45 -4.43
CA THR A 3 -7.72 57.79 -3.14
C THR A 3 -7.32 56.32 -3.38
N GLN A 4 -6.12 55.95 -2.97
CA GLN A 4 -5.63 54.62 -3.04
C GLN A 4 -6.41 53.76 -2.02
N TRP A 5 -7.25 52.81 -2.49
CA TRP A 5 -7.98 51.90 -1.66
C TRP A 5 -6.97 50.89 -1.03
N HIS A 6 -6.79 50.99 0.27
CA HIS A 6 -6.04 49.95 1.01
C HIS A 6 -6.98 48.73 1.16
N LEU A 7 -6.58 47.60 0.62
CA LEU A 7 -7.23 46.33 0.92
C LEU A 7 -7.16 46.08 2.43
N PRO A 8 -8.24 45.71 3.10
CA PRO A 8 -8.20 45.41 4.52
C PRO A 8 -7.40 44.11 4.73
N THR A 9 -6.16 44.27 5.09
CA THR A 9 -5.24 43.14 5.37
C THR A 9 -5.48 42.54 6.75
N ARG A 10 -6.49 43.04 7.51
CA ARG A 10 -6.83 42.61 8.86
C ARG A 10 -8.32 42.62 9.10
N PRO A 11 -8.88 41.62 9.84
CA PRO A 11 -10.27 41.65 10.28
C PRO A 11 -10.54 42.85 11.19
N GLY A 12 -11.76 43.40 11.14
CA GLY A 12 -12.16 44.47 12.06
C GLY A 12 -12.09 44.01 13.52
N GLY A 13 -11.54 44.86 14.40
CA GLY A 13 -11.38 44.54 15.83
C GLY A 13 -10.19 43.61 16.17
N ALA A 14 -9.27 43.39 15.25
CA ALA A 14 -8.09 42.56 15.51
C ALA A 14 -7.03 43.27 16.37
N GLU A 15 -6.54 42.59 17.38
CA GLU A 15 -5.33 42.97 18.14
C GLU A 15 -4.08 42.67 17.32
N GLU A 16 -3.21 43.65 17.13
CA GLU A 16 -1.99 43.52 16.36
C GLU A 16 -0.89 42.82 17.20
N ILE A 17 -0.30 41.74 16.68
CA ILE A 17 0.88 41.11 17.25
C ILE A 17 2.14 41.72 16.61
N ASN A 18 2.14 41.87 15.30
CA ASN A 18 3.14 42.60 14.52
C ASN A 18 2.57 43.04 13.16
N ALA A 19 3.40 43.56 12.26
CA ALA A 19 2.97 44.04 10.94
C ALA A 19 2.28 42.94 10.07
N VAL A 20 2.54 41.66 10.31
CA VAL A 20 2.07 40.53 9.51
C VAL A 20 0.95 39.76 10.21
N VAL A 21 1.01 39.62 11.55
CA VAL A 21 0.14 38.76 12.33
C VAL A 21 -0.76 39.58 13.24
N ALA A 22 -2.04 39.26 13.21
CA ALA A 22 -3.08 39.85 14.09
C ALA A 22 -3.88 38.72 14.75
N MET A 23 -4.52 39.03 15.90
CA MET A 23 -5.35 38.12 16.67
C MET A 23 -6.74 38.70 16.89
N VAL A 24 -7.77 37.86 16.74
CA VAL A 24 -9.16 38.25 17.03
C VAL A 24 -9.73 37.36 18.11
N ARG A 25 -10.38 37.94 19.10
CA ARG A 25 -11.13 37.23 20.14
C ARG A 25 -12.63 37.52 19.92
N ALA A 26 -13.37 36.51 19.53
CA ALA A 26 -14.79 36.61 19.29
C ALA A 26 -15.51 35.29 19.54
N GLY A 27 -16.71 35.31 20.11
CA GLY A 27 -17.54 34.14 20.29
C GLY A 27 -16.90 32.98 21.10
N GLY A 28 -16.02 33.30 22.08
CA GLY A 28 -15.31 32.31 22.88
C GLY A 28 -14.18 31.60 22.13
N GLN A 29 -13.78 32.10 20.96
CA GLN A 29 -12.66 31.62 20.18
C GLN A 29 -11.60 32.71 20.00
N VAL A 30 -10.37 32.24 19.78
CA VAL A 30 -9.21 33.05 19.43
C VAL A 30 -8.70 32.61 18.07
N ALA A 31 -8.71 33.51 17.10
CA ALA A 31 -8.26 33.28 15.74
C ALA A 31 -7.03 34.15 15.43
N TYR A 32 -5.98 33.53 14.85
CA TYR A 32 -4.78 34.21 14.40
C TYR A 32 -4.81 34.37 12.89
N PHE A 33 -4.45 35.53 12.42
CA PHE A 33 -4.42 35.86 10.98
C PHE A 33 -3.01 36.27 10.57
N ALA A 34 -2.52 35.74 9.47
CA ALA A 34 -1.28 36.19 8.84
C ALA A 34 -1.64 36.83 7.49
N SER A 35 -1.32 38.13 7.33
CA SER A 35 -1.64 38.90 6.13
C SER A 35 -3.15 38.79 5.72
N GLY A 36 -4.04 38.79 6.71
CA GLY A 36 -5.50 38.69 6.50
C GLY A 36 -6.03 37.26 6.34
N VAL A 37 -5.21 36.24 6.26
CA VAL A 37 -5.61 34.83 6.14
C VAL A 37 -5.63 34.18 7.53
N PRO A 38 -6.70 33.48 7.94
CA PRO A 38 -6.73 32.75 9.20
C PRO A 38 -5.75 31.57 9.15
N VAL A 39 -4.80 31.53 10.11
CA VAL A 39 -3.76 30.48 10.18
C VAL A 39 -3.96 29.51 11.33
N PHE A 40 -4.63 29.95 12.41
CA PHE A 40 -4.92 29.11 13.56
C PHE A 40 -6.16 29.61 14.31
N VAL A 41 -6.96 28.67 14.84
CA VAL A 41 -8.11 28.97 15.69
C VAL A 41 -8.17 27.99 16.85
N HIS A 42 -8.46 28.47 18.06
CA HIS A 42 -8.70 27.61 19.22
C HIS A 42 -9.76 28.24 20.14
N ALA A 43 -10.36 27.42 21.01
CA ALA A 43 -11.28 27.98 22.02
C ALA A 43 -10.49 28.84 23.03
N GLU A 44 -11.06 29.89 23.53
CA GLU A 44 -10.39 30.85 24.43
C GLU A 44 -9.87 30.19 25.71
N ASN A 45 -10.58 29.17 26.21
CA ASN A 45 -10.22 28.40 27.37
C ASN A 45 -9.26 27.21 27.05
N ASP A 46 -8.96 26.94 25.76
CA ASP A 46 -8.05 25.87 25.34
C ASP A 46 -6.58 26.29 25.52
N ALA A 47 -6.01 25.96 26.67
CA ALA A 47 -4.61 26.22 26.97
C ALA A 47 -3.61 25.40 26.10
N VAL A 48 -4.04 24.25 25.56
CA VAL A 48 -3.21 23.41 24.68
C VAL A 48 -3.22 24.01 23.28
N GLY A 49 -4.38 24.33 22.72
CA GLY A 49 -4.52 24.99 21.43
C GLY A 49 -3.75 26.31 21.38
N ARG A 50 -3.85 27.15 22.44
CA ARG A 50 -3.05 28.39 22.55
C ARG A 50 -1.53 28.13 22.51
N ARG A 51 -1.03 27.09 23.17
CA ARG A 51 0.39 26.73 23.12
C ARG A 51 0.82 26.26 21.75
N ILE A 52 0.01 25.42 21.11
CA ILE A 52 0.30 24.92 19.77
C ILE A 52 0.33 26.07 18.78
N ALA A 53 -0.68 26.99 18.81
CA ALA A 53 -0.71 28.18 17.97
C ALA A 53 0.56 29.03 18.16
N ALA A 54 0.94 29.30 19.42
CA ALA A 54 2.10 30.11 19.74
C ALA A 54 3.41 29.53 19.18
N VAL A 55 3.65 28.22 19.37
CA VAL A 55 4.89 27.60 18.90
C VAL A 55 4.91 27.39 17.38
N GLN A 56 3.76 27.23 16.73
CA GLN A 56 3.68 27.16 15.28
C GLN A 56 3.94 28.51 14.62
N LEU A 57 3.38 29.61 15.15
CA LEU A 57 3.66 30.96 14.66
C LEU A 57 5.17 31.31 14.77
N LEU A 58 5.84 30.84 15.84
CA LEU A 58 7.29 30.97 16.00
C LEU A 58 8.06 30.08 15.00
N ALA A 59 7.62 28.84 14.81
CA ALA A 59 8.27 27.89 13.91
C ALA A 59 8.17 28.29 12.43
N LEU A 60 7.06 28.96 12.06
CA LEU A 60 6.86 29.52 10.73
C LEU A 60 7.59 30.86 10.50
N GLY A 61 8.26 31.39 11.55
CA GLY A 61 8.93 32.69 11.45
C GLY A 61 8.02 33.89 11.27
N LEU A 62 6.73 33.74 11.56
CA LEU A 62 5.72 34.81 11.38
C LEU A 62 5.75 35.83 12.51
N VAL A 63 6.24 35.45 13.69
CA VAL A 63 6.34 36.31 14.89
C VAL A 63 7.66 36.07 15.61
N ARG A 64 8.16 37.07 16.32
CA ARG A 64 9.30 36.93 17.24
C ARG A 64 8.84 36.56 18.63
N GLN A 65 9.74 36.01 19.45
CA GLN A 65 9.42 35.57 20.82
C GLN A 65 8.98 36.74 21.74
N ASP A 66 9.56 37.91 21.56
CA ASP A 66 9.20 39.10 22.30
C ASP A 66 7.80 39.61 21.92
N GLU A 67 7.48 39.67 20.65
CA GLU A 67 6.16 40.06 20.14
C GLU A 67 5.05 39.14 20.69
N LEU A 68 5.30 37.84 20.62
CA LEU A 68 4.32 36.84 21.06
C LEU A 68 4.20 36.79 22.59
N SER A 69 5.31 36.99 23.29
CA SER A 69 5.34 37.10 24.75
C SER A 69 4.47 38.25 25.26
N ALA A 70 4.55 39.42 24.62
CA ALA A 70 3.73 40.56 24.90
C ALA A 70 2.25 40.32 24.61
N ALA A 71 1.93 39.83 23.40
CA ALA A 71 0.54 39.61 22.95
C ALA A 71 -0.20 38.56 23.76
N LEU A 72 0.47 37.45 24.16
CA LEU A 72 -0.17 36.34 24.87
C LEU A 72 0.05 36.39 26.40
N THR A 73 0.75 37.38 26.89
CA THR A 73 1.10 37.52 28.33
C THR A 73 1.78 36.24 28.87
N VAL A 74 2.68 35.65 28.09
CA VAL A 74 3.41 34.41 28.43
C VAL A 74 4.89 34.70 28.49
N ASN A 75 5.54 34.20 29.54
CA ASN A 75 6.98 34.45 29.73
C ASN A 75 7.80 33.90 28.54
N ARG A 76 8.74 34.68 28.01
CA ARG A 76 9.62 34.37 26.90
C ARG A 76 10.37 33.03 27.07
N SER A 77 10.85 32.74 28.30
CA SER A 77 11.53 31.47 28.60
C SER A 77 10.57 30.26 28.49
N THR A 78 9.28 30.46 28.75
CA THR A 78 8.24 29.42 28.58
C THR A 78 7.98 29.15 27.10
N LEU A 79 7.86 30.19 26.27
CA LEU A 79 7.73 30.08 24.83
C LEU A 79 8.95 29.36 24.21
N TYR A 80 10.14 29.73 24.64
CA TYR A 80 11.38 29.08 24.15
C TYR A 80 11.44 27.59 24.52
N ARG A 81 11.06 27.21 25.73
CA ARG A 81 11.02 25.79 26.15
C ARG A 81 9.98 25.01 25.36
N GLN A 82 8.82 25.61 25.10
CA GLN A 82 7.76 24.98 24.30
C GLN A 82 8.19 24.84 22.85
N TYR A 83 8.83 25.85 22.26
CA TYR A 83 9.38 25.81 20.93
C TYR A 83 10.44 24.71 20.76
N ARG A 84 11.37 24.60 21.72
CA ARG A 84 12.35 23.52 21.72
C ARG A 84 11.71 22.14 21.84
N LYS A 85 10.67 21.97 22.64
CA LYS A 85 9.91 20.71 22.73
C LYS A 85 9.20 20.38 21.43
N LEU A 86 8.68 21.37 20.70
CA LEU A 86 8.12 21.13 19.36
C LEU A 86 9.20 20.59 18.40
N ALA A 87 10.41 21.14 18.46
CA ALA A 87 11.50 20.72 17.58
C ALA A 87 12.05 19.32 17.91
N THR A 88 12.05 18.89 19.20
CA THR A 88 12.56 17.58 19.63
C THR A 88 11.51 16.48 19.63
N ASP A 89 10.32 16.77 20.13
CA ASP A 89 9.28 15.78 20.45
C ASP A 89 8.03 15.94 19.56
N GLY A 90 8.07 16.87 18.62
CA GLY A 90 6.93 17.23 17.76
C GLY A 90 5.78 17.89 18.55
N VAL A 91 4.58 17.91 17.93
CA VAL A 91 3.39 18.53 18.54
C VAL A 91 3.03 17.89 19.88
N LEU A 92 3.26 16.59 20.03
CA LEU A 92 2.99 15.87 21.29
C LEU A 92 3.86 16.34 22.46
N GLY A 93 5.05 16.88 22.21
CA GLY A 93 5.92 17.48 23.25
C GLY A 93 5.36 18.77 23.86
N VAL A 94 4.43 19.44 23.17
CA VAL A 94 3.81 20.69 23.61
C VAL A 94 2.51 20.44 24.42
N VAL A 95 1.94 19.24 24.28
CA VAL A 95 0.76 18.81 25.05
C VAL A 95 1.19 18.40 26.46
N ASP A 96 0.47 18.86 27.49
CA ASP A 96 0.77 18.49 28.88
C ASP A 96 0.64 16.98 29.07
N GLY A 97 1.72 16.34 29.46
CA GLY A 97 1.69 14.99 30.01
C GLY A 97 0.87 14.98 31.32
N LYS A 98 0.19 13.87 31.62
CA LYS A 98 -0.53 13.70 32.88
C LYS A 98 0.39 14.07 34.06
N ARG A 99 -0.02 15.05 34.84
CA ARG A 99 0.69 15.39 36.11
C ARG A 99 0.49 14.26 37.11
N GLY A 100 1.56 13.64 37.57
CA GLY A 100 1.54 12.56 38.54
C GLY A 100 2.89 11.84 38.65
N PRO A 101 3.06 10.97 39.63
CA PRO A 101 4.31 10.23 39.82
C PRO A 101 4.56 9.34 38.61
N ARG A 102 5.81 9.31 38.10
CA ARG A 102 6.24 8.59 36.88
C ARG A 102 6.23 7.05 37.00
N GLY A 103 5.68 6.50 38.08
CA GLY A 103 5.55 5.06 38.30
C GLY A 103 4.67 4.73 39.50
N PRO A 104 4.18 3.48 39.60
CA PRO A 104 3.35 3.06 40.72
C PRO A 104 4.17 2.87 41.99
N HIS A 105 4.10 3.80 42.94
CA HIS A 105 4.82 3.74 44.22
C HIS A 105 4.26 2.64 45.16
N ARG A 106 3.00 2.26 45.04
CA ARG A 106 2.37 1.29 45.93
C ARG A 106 2.23 -0.12 45.32
N PHE A 107 2.26 -0.22 43.99
CA PHE A 107 2.13 -1.49 43.26
C PHE A 107 3.40 -1.73 42.42
N THR A 108 4.47 -2.08 43.12
CA THR A 108 5.82 -2.31 42.59
C THR A 108 5.85 -3.55 41.65
N ALA A 109 6.97 -3.74 40.93
CA ALA A 109 7.16 -4.90 40.05
C ALA A 109 7.00 -6.24 40.79
N ASP A 110 7.58 -6.36 42.00
CA ASP A 110 7.50 -7.57 42.83
C ASP A 110 6.08 -7.86 43.29
N LYS A 111 5.34 -6.82 43.70
CA LYS A 111 3.94 -6.96 44.08
C LYS A 111 3.07 -7.35 42.87
N ARG A 112 3.39 -6.89 41.66
CA ARG A 112 2.71 -7.31 40.44
C ARG A 112 2.99 -8.77 40.11
N ALA A 113 4.25 -9.21 40.20
CA ALA A 113 4.62 -10.59 39.98
C ALA A 113 3.90 -11.52 40.98
N ARG A 114 3.86 -11.13 42.26
CA ARG A 114 3.13 -11.90 43.29
C ARG A 114 1.63 -11.94 43.06
N ALA A 115 1.02 -10.81 42.62
CA ALA A 115 -0.40 -10.77 42.27
C ALA A 115 -0.70 -11.67 41.06
N ALA A 116 0.18 -11.65 40.02
CA ALA A 116 0.04 -12.51 38.84
C ALA A 116 0.07 -14.01 39.23
N GLN A 117 0.98 -14.37 40.11
CA GLN A 117 1.12 -15.75 40.61
C GLN A 117 -0.12 -16.22 41.38
N LEU A 118 -0.66 -15.39 42.27
CA LEU A 118 -1.86 -15.68 43.05
C LEU A 118 -3.10 -15.81 42.15
N LEU A 119 -3.24 -14.91 41.17
CA LEU A 119 -4.35 -14.95 40.21
C LEU A 119 -4.23 -16.15 39.27
N GLY A 120 -3.03 -16.55 38.87
CA GLY A 120 -2.77 -17.75 38.10
C GLY A 120 -3.06 -19.04 38.86
N ALA A 121 -2.92 -19.01 40.19
CA ALA A 121 -3.30 -20.13 41.11
C ALA A 121 -4.81 -20.17 41.45
N GLY A 122 -5.64 -19.33 40.81
CA GLY A 122 -7.09 -19.32 41.02
C GLY A 122 -7.56 -18.52 42.23
N THR A 123 -6.68 -17.74 42.87
CA THR A 123 -7.06 -16.89 44.03
C THR A 123 -7.95 -15.75 43.53
N SER A 124 -9.01 -15.42 44.28
CA SER A 124 -9.90 -14.30 43.92
C SER A 124 -9.15 -12.94 43.93
N ILE A 125 -9.59 -12.00 43.09
CA ILE A 125 -8.97 -10.64 43.00
C ILE A 125 -8.93 -9.97 44.38
N ARG A 126 -9.97 -10.13 45.19
CA ARG A 126 -10.07 -9.59 46.55
C ARG A 126 -9.01 -10.18 47.48
N GLN A 127 -8.85 -11.49 47.47
CA GLN A 127 -7.86 -12.21 48.29
C GLN A 127 -6.43 -11.91 47.82
N ALA A 128 -6.16 -11.87 46.50
CA ALA A 128 -4.91 -11.50 45.93
C ALA A 128 -4.52 -10.04 46.29
N ALA A 129 -5.49 -9.11 46.27
CA ALA A 129 -5.29 -7.72 46.67
C ALA A 129 -4.92 -7.61 48.15
N GLN A 130 -5.60 -8.37 49.04
CA GLN A 130 -5.32 -8.41 50.47
C GLN A 130 -3.92 -8.97 50.77
N GLN A 131 -3.52 -10.06 50.12
CA GLN A 131 -2.22 -10.72 50.31
C GLN A 131 -1.05 -9.87 49.79
N VAL A 132 -1.26 -9.07 48.75
CA VAL A 132 -0.25 -8.22 48.13
C VAL A 132 -0.21 -6.82 48.78
N GLY A 133 -1.17 -6.50 49.66
CA GLY A 133 -1.27 -5.22 50.34
C GLY A 133 -1.55 -4.02 49.40
N VAL A 134 -2.54 -4.23 48.50
CA VAL A 134 -3.06 -3.20 47.56
C VAL A 134 -4.59 -3.26 47.52
N THR A 135 -5.20 -2.22 46.97
CA THR A 135 -6.67 -2.24 46.81
C THR A 135 -7.08 -3.14 45.65
N GLU A 136 -8.27 -3.73 45.72
CA GLU A 136 -8.86 -4.51 44.63
C GLU A 136 -8.93 -3.71 43.32
N GLY A 137 -9.27 -2.41 43.42
CA GLY A 137 -9.26 -1.48 42.28
C GLY A 137 -7.90 -1.35 41.60
N THR A 138 -6.79 -1.46 42.35
CA THR A 138 -5.43 -1.42 41.80
C THR A 138 -5.15 -2.64 40.95
N ILE A 139 -5.54 -3.85 41.40
CA ILE A 139 -5.40 -5.10 40.63
C ILE A 139 -6.27 -5.06 39.39
N ARG A 140 -7.55 -4.69 39.52
CA ARG A 140 -8.49 -4.56 38.40
C ARG A 140 -8.02 -3.54 37.37
N HIS A 141 -7.40 -2.45 37.81
CA HIS A 141 -6.78 -1.45 36.91
C HIS A 141 -5.58 -2.04 36.18
N ALA A 142 -4.68 -2.74 36.87
CA ALA A 142 -3.51 -3.39 36.27
C ALA A 142 -3.89 -4.47 35.25
N MET A 143 -4.93 -5.25 35.52
CA MET A 143 -5.50 -6.22 34.57
C MET A 143 -6.09 -5.53 33.34
N ARG A 144 -6.79 -4.41 33.51
CA ARG A 144 -7.37 -3.62 32.44
C ARG A 144 -6.31 -2.97 31.52
N CYS A 145 -5.21 -2.56 32.13
CA CYS A 145 -4.05 -1.98 31.44
C CYS A 145 -3.09 -3.05 30.87
N GLY A 146 -3.41 -4.35 30.98
CA GLY A 146 -2.58 -5.44 30.46
C GLY A 146 -1.28 -5.68 31.20
N THR A 147 -1.09 -5.05 32.39
CA THR A 147 0.13 -5.21 33.22
C THR A 147 0.05 -6.39 34.19
N LEU A 148 -1.11 -7.05 34.26
CA LEU A 148 -1.36 -8.34 34.90
C LEU A 148 -2.18 -9.21 33.97
N PRO A 149 -1.96 -10.58 33.96
CA PRO A 149 -2.82 -11.48 33.21
C PRO A 149 -4.25 -11.40 33.75
N ALA A 150 -5.24 -11.47 32.85
CA ALA A 150 -6.62 -11.56 33.25
C ALA A 150 -6.82 -12.85 34.03
N ALA A 151 -7.38 -12.78 35.25
CA ALA A 151 -7.82 -13.95 35.96
C ALA A 151 -8.85 -14.70 35.11
N THR A 152 -8.82 -16.01 35.09
CA THR A 152 -9.91 -16.82 34.55
C THR A 152 -11.13 -16.58 35.43
N ALA A 153 -12.03 -15.72 34.98
CA ALA A 153 -13.25 -15.37 35.70
C ALA A 153 -14.11 -16.62 35.88
N PRO A 154 -14.77 -16.81 37.05
CA PRO A 154 -15.80 -17.80 37.23
C PRO A 154 -16.88 -17.67 36.15
N LEU A 155 -17.56 -18.77 35.82
CA LEU A 155 -18.55 -18.85 34.74
C LEU A 155 -19.65 -17.79 34.83
N ASP A 156 -20.04 -17.39 36.06
CA ASP A 156 -21.08 -16.40 36.34
C ASP A 156 -20.71 -14.97 35.92
N GLU A 157 -19.42 -14.57 35.96
CA GLU A 157 -18.98 -13.26 35.49
C GLU A 157 -18.91 -13.20 33.96
N ARG A 158 -18.83 -14.33 33.24
CA ARG A 158 -18.89 -14.38 31.77
C ARG A 158 -20.30 -14.13 31.22
N LEU A 159 -21.34 -14.34 32.06
CA LEU A 159 -22.73 -14.09 31.71
C LEU A 159 -23.16 -12.64 31.97
N ALA A 160 -22.44 -11.90 32.80
CA ALA A 160 -22.65 -10.47 32.93
C ALA A 160 -22.26 -9.75 31.62
N GLY A 161 -23.26 -9.32 30.88
CA GLY A 161 -23.11 -8.68 29.56
C GLY A 161 -22.19 -7.47 29.60
N PRO A 162 -21.55 -7.14 28.50
CA PRO A 162 -20.66 -5.98 28.40
C PRO A 162 -21.47 -4.72 28.73
N ARG A 163 -20.96 -3.92 29.67
CA ARG A 163 -21.45 -2.56 29.95
C ARG A 163 -21.56 -1.75 28.68
N ALA A 164 -22.60 -0.95 28.61
CA ALA A 164 -23.05 -0.09 27.53
C ALA A 164 -22.04 0.12 26.39
N ARG A 165 -22.37 -0.45 25.25
CA ARG A 165 -21.78 -0.08 23.97
C ARG A 165 -22.00 1.42 23.78
N SER A 166 -21.05 2.09 23.12
CA SER A 166 -21.18 3.48 22.80
C SER A 166 -22.59 3.79 22.26
N GLU A 167 -23.15 4.93 22.61
CA GLU A 167 -24.43 5.43 22.08
C GLU A 167 -24.51 5.32 20.55
N TRP A 168 -23.35 5.43 19.87
CA TRP A 168 -23.22 5.24 18.44
C TRP A 168 -23.60 3.81 17.97
N ALA A 169 -23.22 2.77 18.71
CA ALA A 169 -23.59 1.38 18.37
C ALA A 169 -25.08 1.09 18.63
N ALA A 170 -25.70 1.82 19.56
CA ALA A 170 -27.13 1.75 19.81
C ALA A 170 -27.94 2.51 18.73
N GLN A 171 -27.44 3.68 18.28
CA GLN A 171 -28.05 4.45 17.19
C GLN A 171 -27.90 3.74 15.84
N ALA A 172 -26.78 3.04 15.61
CA ALA A 172 -26.52 2.30 14.36
C ALA A 172 -27.44 1.08 14.16
N SER A 173 -28.17 0.62 15.20
CA SER A 173 -29.12 -0.48 15.09
C SER A 173 -30.56 -0.07 14.78
N GLY A 174 -30.80 1.24 14.65
CA GLY A 174 -32.15 1.76 14.47
C GLY A 174 -32.40 2.29 13.07
N GLY A 175 -32.83 1.50 12.12
CA GLY A 175 -33.58 2.08 11.05
C GLY A 175 -33.42 1.58 9.62
N VAL A 176 -32.32 0.95 9.23
CA VAL A 176 -32.11 0.59 7.81
C VAL A 176 -32.05 -0.92 7.58
N ALA A 177 -31.81 -1.71 8.62
CA ALA A 177 -31.63 -3.16 8.50
C ALA A 177 -32.43 -3.94 9.56
N VAL A 178 -32.72 -5.21 9.26
CA VAL A 178 -33.44 -6.12 10.18
C VAL A 178 -32.71 -6.27 11.50
N GLN A 179 -33.38 -5.98 12.60
CA GLN A 179 -32.82 -6.27 13.94
C GLN A 179 -32.72 -7.77 14.18
N ARG A 180 -31.57 -8.23 14.66
CA ARG A 180 -31.26 -9.66 14.78
C ARG A 180 -30.76 -10.05 16.18
N HIS A 181 -31.46 -9.54 17.19
CA HIS A 181 -31.11 -9.72 18.61
C HIS A 181 -30.97 -11.21 19.02
N GLY A 182 -31.91 -12.08 18.59
CA GLY A 182 -31.86 -13.50 18.86
C GLY A 182 -30.62 -14.19 18.29
N GLU A 183 -30.33 -14.00 17.03
CA GLU A 183 -29.14 -14.59 16.38
C GLU A 183 -27.84 -14.04 16.97
N ARG A 184 -27.82 -12.76 17.35
CA ARG A 184 -26.67 -12.20 18.07
C ARG A 184 -26.47 -12.78 19.45
N ALA A 185 -27.56 -13.12 20.16
CA ALA A 185 -27.50 -13.86 21.43
C ALA A 185 -26.93 -15.26 21.22
N LEU A 186 -27.47 -16.01 20.24
CA LEU A 186 -26.95 -17.35 19.87
C LEU A 186 -25.46 -17.29 19.46
N ALA A 187 -25.06 -16.27 18.69
CA ALA A 187 -23.66 -16.10 18.33
C ALA A 187 -22.75 -15.82 19.53
N ARG A 188 -23.23 -15.09 20.54
CA ARG A 188 -22.49 -14.87 21.80
C ARG A 188 -22.34 -16.17 22.63
N MET A 189 -23.34 -17.03 22.60
CA MET A 189 -23.30 -18.33 23.25
C MET A 189 -22.47 -19.36 22.46
N GLY A 190 -22.00 -19.01 21.23
CA GLY A 190 -21.25 -19.93 20.39
C GLY A 190 -22.08 -21.02 19.74
N THR A 191 -23.40 -20.86 19.65
CA THR A 191 -24.33 -21.83 19.07
C THR A 191 -24.80 -21.51 17.68
N LEU A 192 -24.46 -20.32 17.16
CA LEU A 192 -24.76 -19.88 15.77
C LEU A 192 -23.53 -20.09 14.87
N ALA A 193 -23.69 -20.93 13.84
CA ALA A 193 -22.60 -21.11 12.84
C ALA A 193 -22.31 -19.85 12.05
N ALA A 194 -23.35 -19.22 11.49
CA ALA A 194 -23.31 -17.93 10.80
C ALA A 194 -24.73 -17.38 10.66
N ALA A 195 -24.88 -16.05 10.65
CA ALA A 195 -26.16 -15.42 10.33
C ALA A 195 -26.43 -15.53 8.82
N ALA A 196 -27.59 -16.07 8.44
CA ALA A 196 -28.02 -16.12 7.05
C ALA A 196 -28.46 -14.73 6.56
N PRO A 197 -28.25 -14.36 5.28
CA PRO A 197 -28.74 -13.09 4.75
C PRO A 197 -30.28 -13.05 4.83
N ARG A 198 -30.81 -11.91 5.27
CA ARG A 198 -32.26 -11.61 5.26
C ARG A 198 -32.44 -10.14 4.91
N PHE A 199 -33.36 -9.86 4.01
CA PHE A 199 -33.65 -8.53 3.55
C PHE A 199 -35.03 -8.09 4.01
N VAL A 200 -35.18 -6.83 4.31
CA VAL A 200 -36.44 -6.11 4.44
C VAL A 200 -36.36 -4.88 3.58
N ALA A 201 -37.50 -4.31 3.22
CA ALA A 201 -37.55 -3.08 2.47
C ALA A 201 -36.76 -1.98 3.21
N ALA A 202 -35.80 -1.39 2.51
CA ALA A 202 -34.94 -0.33 3.01
C ALA A 202 -34.78 0.73 1.90
N GLU A 203 -35.20 1.96 2.20
CA GLU A 203 -35.13 3.08 1.27
C GLU A 203 -33.86 3.87 1.48
N ALA A 204 -33.38 4.51 0.42
CA ALA A 204 -32.25 5.43 0.42
C ALA A 204 -30.98 4.88 1.07
N VAL A 205 -30.66 3.58 0.87
CA VAL A 205 -29.45 2.93 1.38
C VAL A 205 -28.22 3.55 0.72
N ARG A 206 -27.38 4.23 1.49
CA ARG A 206 -26.30 5.10 1.02
C ARG A 206 -25.31 4.45 0.05
N TYR A 207 -25.05 3.18 0.19
CA TYR A 207 -24.12 2.43 -0.65
C TYR A 207 -24.81 1.31 -1.43
N GLY A 208 -26.12 1.44 -1.66
CA GLY A 208 -26.91 0.41 -2.33
C GLY A 208 -26.38 0.08 -3.72
N GLY A 209 -25.83 1.05 -4.42
CA GLY A 209 -25.17 0.87 -5.72
C GLY A 209 -24.01 -0.15 -5.70
N ALA A 210 -23.39 -0.41 -4.56
CA ALA A 210 -22.33 -1.42 -4.45
C ALA A 210 -22.81 -2.83 -4.84
N LEU A 211 -24.12 -3.11 -4.73
CA LEU A 211 -24.71 -4.37 -5.17
C LEU A 211 -24.60 -4.59 -6.69
N LEU A 212 -24.41 -3.55 -7.52
CA LEU A 212 -24.10 -3.69 -8.94
C LEU A 212 -22.84 -4.53 -9.19
N ALA A 213 -21.89 -4.55 -8.24
CA ALA A 213 -20.69 -5.36 -8.38
C ALA A 213 -20.88 -6.83 -7.98
N LEU A 214 -21.97 -7.18 -7.30
CA LEU A 214 -22.17 -8.54 -6.80
C LEU A 214 -22.16 -9.61 -7.89
N PRO A 215 -22.84 -9.46 -9.05
CA PRO A 215 -22.77 -10.42 -10.13
C PRO A 215 -21.32 -10.68 -10.60
N ALA A 216 -20.52 -9.63 -10.78
CA ALA A 216 -19.14 -9.75 -11.20
C ALA A 216 -18.26 -10.42 -10.12
N LEU A 217 -18.45 -10.10 -8.84
CA LEU A 217 -17.75 -10.76 -7.73
C LEU A 217 -18.03 -12.26 -7.67
N LEU A 218 -19.29 -12.66 -7.90
CA LEU A 218 -19.70 -14.07 -7.91
C LEU A 218 -19.17 -14.79 -9.15
N ALA A 219 -19.29 -14.17 -10.33
CA ALA A 219 -18.75 -14.71 -11.57
C ALA A 219 -17.23 -14.95 -11.46
N LEU A 220 -16.49 -14.03 -10.87
CA LEU A 220 -15.05 -14.19 -10.60
C LEU A 220 -14.72 -15.27 -9.56
N GLY A 221 -15.72 -15.90 -8.92
CA GLY A 221 -15.54 -17.02 -8.02
C GLY A 221 -15.21 -16.65 -6.57
N LEU A 222 -15.39 -15.39 -6.14
CA LEU A 222 -15.04 -14.93 -4.79
C LEU A 222 -15.59 -15.83 -3.69
N VAL A 223 -16.88 -16.09 -3.73
CA VAL A 223 -17.57 -16.87 -2.68
C VAL A 223 -17.26 -18.35 -2.81
N GLU A 224 -17.38 -18.89 -4.02
CA GLU A 224 -17.17 -20.32 -4.30
C GLU A 224 -15.74 -20.77 -3.95
N ALA A 225 -14.72 -20.07 -4.49
CA ALA A 225 -13.32 -20.39 -4.19
C ALA A 225 -13.01 -20.20 -2.70
N GLY A 226 -13.64 -19.19 -2.05
CA GLY A 226 -13.51 -18.98 -0.61
C GLY A 226 -14.07 -20.14 0.19
N GLU A 227 -15.27 -20.61 -0.11
CA GLU A 227 -15.93 -21.75 0.55
C GLU A 227 -15.17 -23.06 0.35
N GLN A 228 -14.69 -23.31 -0.86
CA GLN A 228 -13.87 -24.49 -1.19
C GLN A 228 -12.50 -24.46 -0.50
N THR A 229 -11.95 -23.28 -0.21
CA THR A 229 -10.62 -23.14 0.41
C THR A 229 -10.71 -23.14 1.92
N TYR A 230 -11.56 -22.28 2.47
CA TYR A 230 -11.59 -22.03 3.91
C TYR A 230 -12.69 -22.81 4.64
N GLY A 231 -13.74 -23.27 3.95
CA GLY A 231 -14.88 -23.88 4.61
C GLY A 231 -15.53 -22.95 5.64
N ALA A 232 -16.13 -23.52 6.69
CA ALA A 232 -16.78 -22.73 7.72
C ALA A 232 -15.77 -22.04 8.65
N LEU A 233 -16.04 -20.80 9.02
CA LEU A 233 -15.32 -20.09 10.08
C LEU A 233 -15.83 -20.54 11.46
N LYS A 234 -15.10 -20.14 12.52
CA LYS A 234 -15.56 -20.33 13.90
C LYS A 234 -16.96 -19.77 14.07
N GLN A 235 -17.78 -20.48 14.81
CA GLN A 235 -19.16 -20.10 15.14
C GLN A 235 -19.25 -18.64 15.57
N GLY A 236 -20.28 -17.94 15.09
CA GLY A 236 -20.48 -16.53 15.36
C GLY A 236 -21.38 -15.87 14.32
N PHE A 237 -21.70 -14.61 14.53
CA PHE A 237 -22.67 -13.89 13.69
C PHE A 237 -22.19 -13.70 12.24
N TYR A 238 -20.90 -13.34 12.05
CA TYR A 238 -20.34 -13.13 10.71
C TYR A 238 -19.60 -14.38 10.24
N GLY A 239 -20.17 -15.06 9.25
CA GLY A 239 -19.56 -16.22 8.58
C GLY A 239 -18.58 -15.83 7.48
N LEU A 240 -18.06 -16.83 6.75
CA LEU A 240 -17.10 -16.66 5.68
C LEU A 240 -17.63 -15.75 4.56
N ARG A 241 -18.82 -16.06 4.05
CA ARG A 241 -19.47 -15.32 2.95
C ARG A 241 -19.59 -13.83 3.26
N ALA A 242 -20.16 -13.49 4.42
CA ALA A 242 -20.28 -12.10 4.86
C ALA A 242 -18.92 -11.43 5.02
N THR A 243 -17.90 -12.16 5.48
CA THR A 243 -16.54 -11.63 5.63
C THR A 243 -15.88 -11.34 4.28
N LEU A 244 -16.00 -12.23 3.30
CA LEU A 244 -15.43 -12.01 1.96
C LEU A 244 -16.14 -10.86 1.22
N LEU A 245 -17.48 -10.85 1.26
CA LEU A 245 -18.28 -9.82 0.59
C LEU A 245 -18.02 -8.42 1.20
N ILE A 246 -18.00 -8.30 2.52
CA ILE A 246 -17.74 -6.97 3.13
C ILE A 246 -16.36 -6.43 2.74
N VAL A 247 -15.32 -7.26 2.69
CA VAL A 247 -13.97 -6.82 2.28
C VAL A 247 -13.94 -6.42 0.81
N ALA A 248 -14.65 -7.16 -0.07
CA ALA A 248 -14.77 -6.81 -1.48
C ALA A 248 -15.54 -5.48 -1.67
N PHE A 249 -16.67 -5.31 -0.98
CA PHE A 249 -17.43 -4.04 -1.01
C PHE A 249 -16.60 -2.89 -0.43
N MET A 250 -15.88 -3.08 0.67
CA MET A 250 -14.96 -2.07 1.19
C MET A 250 -13.95 -1.63 0.13
N ALA A 251 -13.32 -2.59 -0.56
CA ALA A 251 -12.34 -2.29 -1.60
C ALA A 251 -12.97 -1.46 -2.74
N LEU A 252 -14.16 -1.85 -3.22
CA LEU A 252 -14.91 -1.17 -4.27
C LEU A 252 -15.38 0.23 -3.84
N LEU A 253 -15.81 0.38 -2.60
CA LEU A 253 -16.24 1.66 -2.01
C LEU A 253 -15.05 2.54 -1.56
N ARG A 254 -13.79 2.10 -1.77
CA ARG A 254 -12.58 2.80 -1.34
C ARG A 254 -12.43 2.95 0.17
N ILE A 255 -13.06 2.07 0.94
CA ILE A 255 -12.82 1.91 2.38
C ILE A 255 -11.55 1.06 2.51
N ARG A 256 -10.42 1.74 2.61
CA ARG A 256 -9.08 1.17 2.37
C ARG A 256 -8.60 0.21 3.44
N THR A 257 -9.02 0.43 4.68
CA THR A 257 -8.62 -0.38 5.85
C THR A 257 -9.81 -0.63 6.76
N PRO A 258 -9.79 -1.69 7.57
CA PRO A 258 -10.87 -1.94 8.54
C PRO A 258 -11.15 -0.76 9.47
N GLU A 259 -10.14 0.05 9.82
CA GLU A 259 -10.29 1.22 10.68
C GLU A 259 -11.21 2.28 10.10
N GLN A 260 -11.19 2.44 8.78
CA GLN A 260 -12.03 3.41 8.09
C GLN A 260 -13.52 3.07 8.15
N LEU A 261 -13.90 1.81 8.47
CA LEU A 261 -15.29 1.45 8.71
C LEU A 261 -15.96 2.32 9.80
N GLN A 262 -15.18 2.86 10.74
CA GLN A 262 -15.71 3.77 11.77
C GLN A 262 -16.34 5.05 11.20
N GLY A 263 -15.93 5.46 10.01
CA GLY A 263 -16.48 6.63 9.31
C GLY A 263 -17.72 6.32 8.47
N HIS A 264 -18.23 5.08 8.48
CA HIS A 264 -19.35 4.66 7.64
C HIS A 264 -20.49 4.09 8.50
N PRO A 265 -21.75 4.38 8.20
CA PRO A 265 -22.90 3.85 8.92
C PRO A 265 -22.92 2.32 8.83
N PRO A 266 -22.80 1.59 9.95
CA PRO A 266 -22.71 0.12 9.92
C PRO A 266 -24.00 -0.56 9.46
N GLY A 267 -25.17 0.04 9.70
CA GLY A 267 -26.45 -0.45 9.21
C GLY A 267 -26.54 -0.43 7.69
N GLU A 268 -26.13 0.65 7.06
CA GLU A 268 -26.09 0.83 5.59
C GLU A 268 -25.25 -0.27 4.90
N LEU A 269 -24.04 -0.49 5.40
CA LEU A 269 -23.19 -1.58 4.93
C LEU A 269 -23.74 -2.96 5.30
N GLY A 270 -24.48 -3.07 6.38
CA GLY A 270 -25.14 -4.30 6.82
C GLY A 270 -26.22 -4.76 5.85
N VAL A 271 -27.02 -3.83 5.34
CA VAL A 271 -28.09 -4.12 4.34
C VAL A 271 -27.50 -4.77 3.08
N LEU A 272 -26.31 -4.33 2.62
CA LEU A 272 -25.62 -4.96 1.47
C LEU A 272 -25.33 -6.44 1.68
N LEU A 273 -25.24 -6.87 2.95
CA LEU A 273 -24.97 -8.26 3.35
C LEU A 273 -26.23 -9.03 3.77
N GLY A 274 -27.42 -8.40 3.74
CA GLY A 274 -28.64 -8.94 4.35
C GLY A 274 -28.52 -9.09 5.86
N LEU A 275 -27.74 -8.24 6.53
CA LEU A 275 -27.47 -8.27 7.97
C LEU A 275 -27.90 -6.95 8.62
N ASP A 276 -28.11 -6.95 9.94
CA ASP A 276 -28.49 -5.75 10.70
C ASP A 276 -27.40 -4.66 10.67
N ARG A 277 -26.14 -5.05 10.57
CA ARG A 277 -25.00 -4.14 10.45
C ARG A 277 -23.74 -4.86 9.95
N ALA A 278 -22.83 -4.10 9.36
CA ALA A 278 -21.49 -4.58 9.05
C ALA A 278 -20.69 -4.93 10.32
N PRO A 279 -19.66 -5.78 10.22
CA PRO A 279 -18.81 -6.10 11.36
C PRO A 279 -18.05 -4.87 11.85
N GLU A 280 -17.93 -4.72 13.17
CA GLU A 280 -17.04 -3.73 13.77
C GLU A 280 -15.58 -4.02 13.37
N VAL A 281 -14.73 -3.00 13.37
CA VAL A 281 -13.30 -3.10 13.05
C VAL A 281 -12.61 -4.28 13.74
N LYS A 282 -12.80 -4.40 15.06
CA LYS A 282 -12.21 -5.49 15.84
C LYS A 282 -12.71 -6.87 15.41
N THR A 283 -13.98 -6.97 15.07
CA THR A 283 -14.59 -8.23 14.60
C THR A 283 -14.07 -8.59 13.22
N LEU A 284 -14.03 -7.63 12.27
CA LEU A 284 -13.50 -7.86 10.94
C LEU A 284 -12.03 -8.26 10.98
N ARG A 285 -11.21 -7.57 11.77
CA ARG A 285 -9.79 -7.95 11.97
C ARG A 285 -9.64 -9.35 12.50
N ARG A 286 -10.43 -9.73 13.49
CA ARG A 286 -10.42 -11.10 14.05
C ARG A 286 -10.77 -12.14 12.99
N LYS A 287 -11.77 -11.89 12.13
CA LYS A 287 -12.15 -12.79 11.04
C LYS A 287 -11.07 -12.87 9.95
N LEU A 288 -10.46 -11.77 9.58
CA LEU A 288 -9.32 -11.77 8.65
C LEU A 288 -8.11 -12.50 9.24
N TRP A 289 -7.85 -12.32 10.52
CA TRP A 289 -6.79 -13.05 11.22
C TRP A 289 -7.09 -14.56 11.31
N GLU A 290 -8.35 -14.95 11.55
CA GLU A 290 -8.79 -16.34 11.54
C GLU A 290 -8.53 -16.99 10.16
N LEU A 291 -8.81 -16.29 9.07
CA LEU A 291 -8.52 -16.75 7.71
C LEU A 291 -7.00 -16.87 7.46
N ALA A 292 -6.25 -15.86 7.85
CA ALA A 292 -4.79 -15.85 7.67
C ALA A 292 -4.11 -16.97 8.49
N ALA A 293 -4.62 -17.27 9.69
CA ALA A 293 -4.09 -18.35 10.55
C ALA A 293 -4.23 -19.75 9.93
N ARG A 294 -5.13 -19.94 8.96
CA ARG A 294 -5.27 -21.21 8.22
C ARG A 294 -4.18 -21.42 7.17
N ARG A 295 -3.41 -20.40 6.84
CA ARG A 295 -2.29 -20.43 5.85
C ARG A 295 -2.72 -20.97 4.48
N GLN A 296 -3.90 -20.57 4.01
CA GLN A 296 -4.48 -21.04 2.74
C GLN A 296 -4.66 -19.92 1.70
N ALA A 297 -4.07 -18.73 1.92
CA ALA A 297 -4.21 -17.61 1.00
C ALA A 297 -3.66 -17.91 -0.40
N THR A 298 -2.56 -18.67 -0.48
CA THR A 298 -2.02 -19.14 -1.75
C THR A 298 -3.01 -20.06 -2.48
N GLN A 299 -3.59 -21.04 -1.79
CA GLN A 299 -4.58 -21.96 -2.39
C GLN A 299 -5.83 -21.21 -2.86
N PHE A 300 -6.28 -20.23 -2.08
CA PHE A 300 -7.41 -19.37 -2.47
C PHE A 300 -7.09 -18.58 -3.75
N SER A 301 -5.91 -17.94 -3.82
CA SER A 301 -5.45 -17.23 -5.01
C SER A 301 -5.34 -18.15 -6.22
N GLN A 302 -4.82 -19.36 -6.03
CA GLN A 302 -4.68 -20.38 -7.08
C GLN A 302 -6.02 -20.81 -7.67
N ARG A 303 -7.03 -21.09 -6.85
CA ARG A 303 -8.37 -21.45 -7.31
C ARG A 303 -9.01 -20.34 -8.17
N LEU A 304 -8.84 -19.10 -7.75
CA LEU A 304 -9.31 -17.94 -8.50
C LEU A 304 -8.57 -17.83 -9.84
N ALA A 305 -7.25 -17.93 -9.84
CA ALA A 305 -6.43 -17.86 -11.05
C ALA A 305 -6.78 -19.00 -12.04
N GLU A 306 -6.97 -20.23 -11.54
CA GLU A 306 -7.43 -21.36 -12.36
C GLU A 306 -8.77 -21.09 -13.05
N ARG A 307 -9.71 -20.51 -12.31
CA ARG A 307 -11.00 -20.13 -12.88
C ARG A 307 -10.82 -19.11 -13.99
N TRP A 308 -10.09 -18.03 -13.73
CA TRP A 308 -9.88 -16.95 -14.71
C TRP A 308 -9.15 -17.41 -15.97
N VAL A 309 -8.18 -18.33 -15.83
CA VAL A 309 -7.47 -18.93 -16.96
C VAL A 309 -8.37 -19.85 -17.78
N ARG A 310 -9.32 -20.55 -17.16
CA ARG A 310 -10.32 -21.37 -17.88
C ARG A 310 -11.35 -20.52 -18.64
N GLU A 311 -11.74 -19.39 -18.07
CA GLU A 311 -12.72 -18.49 -18.69
C GLU A 311 -12.11 -17.70 -19.86
N ASP A 312 -10.82 -17.33 -19.78
CA ASP A 312 -10.11 -16.58 -20.82
C ASP A 312 -8.68 -17.13 -20.99
N ALA A 313 -8.59 -18.20 -21.77
CA ALA A 313 -7.31 -18.88 -22.00
C ALA A 313 -6.34 -18.06 -22.86
N ASP A 314 -6.84 -17.17 -23.72
CA ASP A 314 -6.02 -16.36 -24.62
C ASP A 314 -5.34 -15.21 -23.88
N ALA A 315 -5.98 -14.66 -22.86
CA ALA A 315 -5.43 -13.56 -22.06
C ALA A 315 -4.13 -13.91 -21.33
N VAL A 316 -3.81 -15.20 -21.13
CA VAL A 316 -2.57 -15.66 -20.49
C VAL A 316 -1.47 -16.01 -21.48
N GLY A 317 -1.65 -15.82 -22.78
CA GLY A 317 -0.62 -16.02 -23.79
C GLY A 317 0.60 -15.11 -23.61
N LEU A 318 0.40 -13.99 -22.89
CA LEU A 318 1.45 -13.05 -22.50
C LEU A 318 1.20 -12.57 -21.07
N LEU A 319 2.22 -12.67 -20.22
CA LEU A 319 2.16 -12.30 -18.82
C LEU A 319 3.21 -11.25 -18.49
N TYR A 320 2.76 -10.13 -17.96
CA TYR A 320 3.61 -9.07 -17.43
C TYR A 320 3.99 -9.37 -15.98
N ILE A 321 5.28 -9.32 -15.68
CA ILE A 321 5.79 -9.50 -14.32
C ILE A 321 6.53 -8.24 -13.90
N ASP A 322 6.11 -7.67 -12.77
CA ASP A 322 6.73 -6.48 -12.23
C ASP A 322 6.73 -6.50 -10.69
N GLY A 323 7.74 -5.87 -10.11
CA GLY A 323 7.94 -5.78 -8.68
C GLY A 323 7.35 -4.51 -8.09
N HIS A 324 6.57 -4.65 -7.02
CA HIS A 324 6.09 -3.53 -6.23
C HIS A 324 6.77 -3.49 -4.87
N VAL A 325 7.67 -2.52 -4.67
CA VAL A 325 8.35 -2.31 -3.39
C VAL A 325 7.44 -1.54 -2.45
N ARG A 326 7.11 -2.17 -1.32
CA ARG A 326 6.24 -1.62 -0.28
C ARG A 326 7.06 -1.22 0.93
N PRO A 327 7.12 0.09 1.28
CA PRO A 327 7.86 0.57 2.43
C PRO A 327 7.23 0.07 3.74
N TYR A 328 8.09 -0.24 4.69
CA TYR A 328 7.72 -0.56 6.06
C TYR A 328 8.01 0.63 6.98
N HIS A 329 7.00 1.12 7.68
CA HIS A 329 7.09 2.26 8.59
C HIS A 329 7.01 1.86 10.07
N GLY A 330 6.94 0.56 10.35
CA GLY A 330 6.94 0.06 11.73
C GLY A 330 8.34 0.18 12.36
N THR A 331 8.37 0.29 13.69
CA THR A 331 9.59 0.35 14.49
C THR A 331 9.83 -0.92 15.30
N ALA A 332 8.87 -1.86 15.26
CA ALA A 332 8.92 -3.08 16.07
C ALA A 332 9.97 -4.11 15.60
N HIS A 333 10.30 -4.10 14.31
CA HIS A 333 11.21 -5.06 13.71
C HIS A 333 12.09 -4.41 12.66
N THR A 334 13.32 -4.88 12.54
CA THR A 334 14.26 -4.46 11.49
C THR A 334 14.03 -5.33 10.25
N LEU A 335 13.57 -4.71 9.16
CA LEU A 335 13.46 -5.37 7.86
C LEU A 335 14.60 -4.91 6.94
N PRO A 336 14.95 -5.71 5.92
CA PRO A 336 15.94 -5.31 4.92
C PRO A 336 15.53 -4.02 4.19
N ASP A 337 16.50 -3.14 3.97
CA ASP A 337 16.32 -1.94 3.16
C ASP A 337 16.17 -2.29 1.68
N ALA A 338 15.24 -1.64 1.01
CA ALA A 338 15.13 -1.64 -0.45
C ALA A 338 15.01 -0.22 -0.99
N TRP A 339 15.39 -0.04 -2.25
CA TRP A 339 15.21 1.23 -2.94
C TRP A 339 13.72 1.45 -3.27
N VAL A 340 13.13 2.44 -2.63
CA VAL A 340 11.74 2.86 -2.91
C VAL A 340 11.80 4.01 -3.93
N SER A 341 11.69 3.68 -5.22
CA SER A 341 11.90 4.61 -6.35
C SER A 341 11.04 5.89 -6.25
N ARG A 342 9.78 5.77 -5.85
CA ARG A 342 8.86 6.90 -5.68
C ARG A 342 9.26 7.88 -4.57
N ARG A 343 10.05 7.42 -3.58
CA ARG A 343 10.57 8.25 -2.48
C ARG A 343 12.04 8.62 -2.67
N ARG A 344 12.71 7.99 -3.63
CA ARG A 344 14.15 8.13 -3.90
C ARG A 344 15.01 7.87 -2.66
N LEU A 345 14.60 6.90 -1.83
CA LEU A 345 15.25 6.54 -0.57
C LEU A 345 15.38 5.03 -0.44
N CYS A 346 16.48 4.57 0.18
CA CYS A 346 16.58 3.22 0.71
C CYS A 346 15.93 3.21 2.10
N MET A 347 14.99 2.30 2.32
CA MET A 347 14.28 2.16 3.58
C MET A 347 13.77 0.72 3.76
N PRO A 348 13.47 0.30 5.01
CA PRO A 348 12.89 -1.01 5.26
C PRO A 348 11.66 -1.27 4.39
N ALA A 349 11.62 -2.42 3.72
CA ALA A 349 10.57 -2.71 2.77
C ALA A 349 10.35 -4.22 2.57
N THR A 350 9.26 -4.55 1.87
CA THR A 350 9.00 -5.87 1.27
C THR A 350 8.73 -5.69 -0.22
N THR A 351 8.86 -6.75 -0.99
CA THR A 351 8.56 -6.73 -2.42
C THR A 351 7.43 -7.69 -2.72
N ASP A 352 6.43 -7.23 -3.45
CA ASP A 352 5.34 -8.05 -3.98
C ASP A 352 5.51 -8.14 -5.50
N LEU A 353 5.67 -9.36 -6.04
CA LEU A 353 5.80 -9.61 -7.47
C LEU A 353 4.42 -9.92 -8.04
N TRP A 354 3.95 -9.07 -8.92
CA TRP A 354 2.64 -9.17 -9.55
C TRP A 354 2.76 -9.76 -10.94
N VAL A 355 1.90 -10.71 -11.22
CA VAL A 355 1.74 -11.32 -12.53
C VAL A 355 0.40 -10.88 -13.09
N ASN A 356 0.45 -10.11 -14.18
CA ASN A 356 -0.73 -9.58 -14.83
C ASN A 356 -0.86 -10.16 -16.24
N GLN A 357 -2.09 -10.36 -16.67
CA GLN A 357 -2.45 -10.79 -18.01
C GLN A 357 -2.16 -9.70 -19.05
N GLN A 358 -2.32 -10.06 -20.32
CA GLN A 358 -2.11 -9.17 -21.47
C GLN A 358 -2.92 -7.87 -21.36
N ASP A 359 -4.13 -7.94 -20.85
CA ASP A 359 -5.06 -6.83 -20.65
C ASP A 359 -4.84 -6.07 -19.33
N ALA A 360 -3.66 -6.24 -18.71
CA ALA A 360 -3.25 -5.68 -17.43
C ALA A 360 -4.07 -6.12 -16.21
N GLN A 361 -4.94 -7.12 -16.33
CA GLN A 361 -5.64 -7.66 -15.16
C GLN A 361 -4.71 -8.53 -14.31
N PRO A 362 -4.72 -8.36 -12.97
CA PRO A 362 -3.87 -9.16 -12.09
C PRO A 362 -4.34 -10.62 -12.08
N LEU A 363 -3.41 -11.56 -12.26
CA LEU A 363 -3.65 -12.99 -12.22
C LEU A 363 -3.34 -13.58 -10.85
N PHE A 364 -2.15 -13.28 -10.32
CA PHE A 364 -1.74 -13.63 -8.97
C PHE A 364 -0.58 -12.75 -8.49
N VAL A 365 -0.28 -12.82 -7.20
CA VAL A 365 0.80 -12.07 -6.57
C VAL A 365 1.65 -13.01 -5.71
N VAL A 366 2.97 -12.79 -5.71
CA VAL A 366 3.92 -13.50 -4.85
C VAL A 366 4.62 -12.49 -3.96
N THR A 367 4.49 -12.63 -2.65
CA THR A 367 5.21 -11.78 -1.69
C THR A 367 6.60 -12.32 -1.47
N ALA A 368 7.61 -11.48 -1.65
CA ALA A 368 9.02 -11.79 -1.45
C ALA A 368 9.64 -10.89 -0.36
N PRO A 369 10.69 -11.35 0.33
CA PRO A 369 11.55 -10.48 1.11
C PRO A 369 12.15 -9.37 0.24
N ALA A 370 12.40 -8.19 0.82
CA ALA A 370 13.09 -7.13 0.10
C ALA A 370 14.47 -7.61 -0.38
N ASN A 371 14.85 -7.17 -1.57
CA ASN A 371 16.10 -7.55 -2.25
C ASN A 371 16.25 -9.03 -2.62
N ASP A 372 15.16 -9.80 -2.64
CA ASP A 372 15.20 -11.08 -3.32
C ASP A 372 15.42 -10.85 -4.82
N ASP A 373 16.28 -11.69 -5.39
CA ASP A 373 16.58 -11.63 -6.81
C ASP A 373 15.34 -12.01 -7.64
N LEU A 374 14.93 -11.13 -8.54
CA LEU A 374 13.79 -11.38 -9.44
C LEU A 374 13.94 -12.72 -10.18
N LEU A 375 15.14 -13.05 -10.64
CA LEU A 375 15.39 -14.31 -11.35
C LEU A 375 15.20 -15.53 -10.44
N ALA A 376 15.61 -15.44 -9.18
CA ALA A 376 15.38 -16.50 -8.21
C ALA A 376 13.88 -16.69 -7.95
N MET A 377 13.12 -15.60 -7.83
CA MET A 377 11.67 -15.63 -7.64
C MET A 377 10.94 -16.16 -8.88
N LEU A 378 11.38 -15.77 -10.07
CA LEU A 378 10.87 -16.33 -11.31
C LEU A 378 11.02 -17.86 -11.33
N ARG A 379 12.21 -18.38 -11.01
CA ARG A 379 12.48 -19.83 -11.02
C ARG A 379 11.69 -20.60 -9.98
N ARG A 380 11.68 -20.12 -8.73
CA ARG A 380 11.17 -20.91 -7.59
C ARG A 380 9.67 -20.77 -7.35
N ALA A 381 9.06 -19.67 -7.79
CA ALA A 381 7.66 -19.37 -7.47
C ALA A 381 6.80 -19.06 -8.69
N ILE A 382 7.23 -18.15 -9.57
CA ILE A 382 6.37 -17.61 -10.61
C ILE A 382 6.24 -18.59 -11.79
N LEU A 383 7.34 -19.06 -12.37
CA LEU A 383 7.29 -19.97 -13.52
C LEU A 383 6.64 -21.32 -13.20
N PRO A 384 6.89 -21.96 -12.03
CA PRO A 384 6.15 -23.17 -11.63
C PRO A 384 4.65 -22.91 -11.51
N GLU A 385 4.23 -21.78 -10.94
CA GLU A 385 2.83 -21.44 -10.81
C GLU A 385 2.18 -21.14 -12.17
N VAL A 386 2.86 -20.39 -13.04
CA VAL A 386 2.38 -20.18 -14.42
C VAL A 386 2.22 -21.52 -15.13
N ARG A 387 3.21 -22.44 -15.04
CA ARG A 387 3.15 -23.76 -15.68
C ARG A 387 1.98 -24.59 -15.13
N ARG A 388 1.73 -24.54 -13.82
CA ARG A 388 0.58 -25.19 -13.19
C ARG A 388 -0.75 -24.68 -13.76
N LEU A 389 -0.86 -23.36 -14.00
CA LEU A 389 -2.08 -22.73 -14.51
C LEU A 389 -2.33 -22.99 -16.01
N VAL A 390 -1.27 -22.95 -16.81
CA VAL A 390 -1.41 -22.98 -18.27
C VAL A 390 -1.10 -24.34 -18.90
N GLY A 391 -0.59 -25.32 -18.13
CA GLY A 391 -0.13 -26.60 -18.65
C GLY A 391 1.01 -26.40 -19.65
N GLU A 392 1.02 -27.16 -20.74
CA GLU A 392 2.06 -27.11 -21.78
C GLU A 392 1.91 -25.95 -22.77
N ARG A 393 0.94 -25.06 -22.56
CA ARG A 393 0.71 -23.92 -23.46
C ARG A 393 1.92 -23.00 -23.49
N ARG A 394 2.21 -22.48 -24.67
CA ARG A 394 3.27 -21.49 -24.89
C ARG A 394 2.85 -20.14 -24.32
N VAL A 395 3.66 -19.60 -23.41
CA VAL A 395 3.40 -18.31 -22.75
C VAL A 395 4.63 -17.43 -22.86
N THR A 396 4.43 -16.16 -23.15
CA THR A 396 5.48 -15.14 -23.20
C THR A 396 5.54 -14.41 -21.87
N ILE A 397 6.70 -14.46 -21.21
CA ILE A 397 6.96 -13.75 -19.96
C ILE A 397 7.62 -12.41 -20.27
N VAL A 398 6.97 -11.34 -19.84
CA VAL A 398 7.43 -9.95 -20.06
C VAL A 398 7.88 -9.35 -18.74
N PHE A 399 9.11 -8.87 -18.68
CA PHE A 399 9.68 -8.20 -17.51
C PHE A 399 10.70 -7.14 -17.92
N ASP A 400 11.09 -6.32 -16.96
CA ASP A 400 12.00 -5.22 -17.20
C ASP A 400 13.49 -5.64 -17.18
N ARG A 401 14.40 -4.63 -17.21
CA ARG A 401 15.86 -4.83 -17.22
C ARG A 401 16.41 -5.44 -15.94
N GLU A 402 15.64 -5.50 -14.86
CA GLU A 402 16.08 -6.12 -13.60
C GLU A 402 16.27 -7.62 -13.79
N GLY A 403 15.39 -8.27 -14.57
CA GLY A 403 15.49 -9.69 -14.93
C GLY A 403 16.51 -10.03 -16.03
N TRP A 404 17.48 -9.16 -16.30
CA TRP A 404 18.45 -9.40 -17.36
C TRP A 404 19.43 -10.52 -17.05
N SER A 405 19.27 -11.66 -17.71
CA SER A 405 20.23 -12.76 -17.68
C SER A 405 20.10 -13.66 -18.93
N PRO A 406 21.01 -13.57 -19.89
CA PRO A 406 20.99 -14.44 -21.07
C PRO A 406 20.98 -15.95 -20.75
N LYS A 407 21.65 -16.37 -19.66
CA LYS A 407 21.60 -17.75 -19.19
C LYS A 407 20.18 -18.15 -18.78
N PHE A 408 19.51 -17.28 -18.04
CA PHE A 408 18.13 -17.47 -17.65
C PHE A 408 17.18 -17.50 -18.85
N PHE A 409 17.38 -16.65 -19.85
CA PHE A 409 16.54 -16.64 -21.06
C PHE A 409 16.61 -17.96 -21.81
N ARG A 410 17.82 -18.55 -21.92
CA ARG A 410 18.01 -19.89 -22.51
C ARG A 410 17.34 -20.99 -21.67
N GLU A 411 17.45 -20.91 -20.36
CA GLU A 411 16.80 -21.84 -19.41
C GLU A 411 15.28 -21.81 -19.56
N VAL A 412 14.68 -20.62 -19.56
CA VAL A 412 13.23 -20.41 -19.67
C VAL A 412 12.71 -20.85 -21.05
N ALA A 413 13.47 -20.58 -22.11
CA ALA A 413 13.12 -21.04 -23.46
C ALA A 413 13.16 -22.58 -23.55
N ALA A 414 14.10 -23.24 -22.90
CA ALA A 414 14.16 -24.70 -22.83
C ALA A 414 12.99 -25.31 -22.03
N GLN A 415 12.34 -24.55 -21.15
CA GLN A 415 11.14 -24.95 -20.42
C GLN A 415 9.84 -24.63 -21.17
N GLY A 416 9.91 -24.23 -22.45
CA GLY A 416 8.72 -23.95 -23.28
C GLY A 416 8.07 -22.59 -23.01
N PHE A 417 8.76 -21.66 -22.35
CA PHE A 417 8.31 -20.28 -22.22
C PHE A 417 9.02 -19.37 -23.22
N ASP A 418 8.38 -18.28 -23.58
CA ASP A 418 9.03 -17.19 -24.32
C ASP A 418 9.40 -16.03 -23.39
N VAL A 419 10.39 -15.28 -23.82
CA VAL A 419 10.88 -14.09 -23.12
C VAL A 419 10.67 -12.84 -23.98
N LEU A 420 10.25 -11.76 -23.36
CA LEU A 420 10.20 -10.42 -23.93
C LEU A 420 10.72 -9.42 -22.88
N THR A 421 11.81 -8.72 -23.18
CA THR A 421 12.45 -7.79 -22.23
C THR A 421 13.26 -6.72 -22.93
N TYR A 422 13.61 -5.63 -22.22
CA TYR A 422 14.55 -4.65 -22.72
C TYR A 422 15.99 -5.18 -22.68
N ARG A 423 16.78 -4.83 -23.71
CA ARG A 423 18.23 -5.09 -23.71
C ARG A 423 18.92 -4.22 -22.66
N LYS A 424 19.75 -4.83 -21.82
CA LYS A 424 20.58 -4.14 -20.81
C LYS A 424 22.01 -3.94 -21.30
N GLY A 425 22.65 -2.87 -20.85
CA GLY A 425 24.04 -2.54 -21.15
C GLY A 425 24.17 -1.56 -22.31
N THR A 426 25.42 -1.25 -22.64
CA THR A 426 25.76 -0.36 -23.77
C THR A 426 25.80 -1.18 -25.06
N TYR A 427 25.20 -0.67 -26.11
CA TYR A 427 25.21 -1.29 -27.44
C TYR A 427 25.35 -0.21 -28.52
N ALA A 428 26.07 -0.56 -29.57
CA ALA A 428 26.26 0.35 -30.70
C ALA A 428 24.91 0.70 -31.36
N PRO A 429 24.65 1.95 -31.68
CA PRO A 429 23.42 2.33 -32.40
C PRO A 429 23.43 1.73 -33.83
N TRP A 430 22.24 1.37 -34.30
CA TRP A 430 22.07 0.99 -35.69
C TRP A 430 21.92 2.23 -36.56
N ARG A 431 22.30 2.13 -37.83
CA ARG A 431 22.14 3.23 -38.79
C ARG A 431 20.66 3.60 -38.90
N ALA A 432 20.35 4.90 -38.87
CA ALA A 432 18.96 5.39 -38.93
C ALA A 432 18.23 4.93 -40.21
N THR A 433 18.95 4.78 -41.32
CA THR A 433 18.41 4.27 -42.59
C THR A 433 17.93 2.83 -42.55
N GLY A 434 18.27 2.09 -41.51
CA GLY A 434 17.79 0.72 -41.31
C GLY A 434 16.41 0.62 -40.61
N PHE A 435 15.87 1.75 -40.15
CA PHE A 435 14.54 1.80 -39.51
C PHE A 435 13.47 2.13 -40.54
N ARG A 436 12.34 1.44 -40.43
CA ARG A 436 11.18 1.65 -41.30
C ARG A 436 9.99 2.07 -40.44
N ALA A 437 9.14 2.93 -40.98
CA ALA A 437 7.83 3.19 -40.39
C ALA A 437 6.97 1.95 -40.55
N VAL A 438 6.53 1.39 -39.41
CA VAL A 438 5.65 0.21 -39.36
C VAL A 438 4.36 0.64 -38.68
N THR A 439 3.26 0.43 -39.37
CA THR A 439 1.91 0.71 -38.88
C THR A 439 1.12 -0.60 -38.78
N GLY A 440 0.24 -0.72 -37.81
CA GLY A 440 -0.62 -1.90 -37.63
C GLY A 440 -1.74 -1.60 -36.65
N VAL A 441 -2.57 -2.62 -36.42
CA VAL A 441 -3.60 -2.59 -35.37
C VAL A 441 -3.30 -3.70 -34.36
N VAL A 442 -3.13 -3.34 -33.10
CA VAL A 442 -2.88 -4.30 -32.00
C VAL A 442 -3.94 -4.05 -30.93
N ASP A 443 -4.66 -5.10 -30.55
CA ASP A 443 -5.80 -5.02 -29.62
C ASP A 443 -6.85 -3.95 -29.99
N GLY A 444 -7.13 -3.82 -31.30
CA GLY A 444 -8.07 -2.83 -31.82
C GLY A 444 -7.53 -1.39 -31.87
N ARG A 445 -6.27 -1.15 -31.47
CA ARG A 445 -5.66 0.18 -31.44
C ARG A 445 -4.67 0.36 -32.61
N PRO A 446 -4.74 1.46 -33.33
CA PRO A 446 -3.74 1.76 -34.34
C PRO A 446 -2.38 2.08 -33.68
N VAL A 447 -1.32 1.46 -34.15
CA VAL A 447 0.05 1.68 -33.69
C VAL A 447 0.93 2.09 -34.84
N SER A 448 1.91 2.97 -34.56
CA SER A 448 2.89 3.41 -35.53
C SER A 448 4.25 3.61 -34.87
N TYR A 449 5.28 2.92 -35.36
CA TYR A 449 6.62 2.96 -34.82
C TYR A 449 7.67 2.98 -35.94
N ALA A 450 8.80 3.65 -35.73
CA ALA A 450 9.99 3.47 -36.57
C ALA A 450 10.78 2.27 -36.00
N LEU A 451 10.75 1.12 -36.64
CA LEU A 451 11.32 -0.13 -36.17
C LEU A 451 12.41 -0.66 -37.11
N ALA A 452 13.33 -1.40 -36.51
CA ALA A 452 14.29 -2.26 -37.17
C ALA A 452 14.47 -3.54 -36.36
N GLU A 453 14.78 -4.66 -37.02
CA GLU A 453 14.99 -5.93 -36.34
C GLU A 453 16.18 -6.72 -36.89
N ARG A 454 16.81 -7.50 -36.01
CA ARG A 454 17.92 -8.40 -36.34
C ARG A 454 17.95 -9.58 -35.40
N ARG A 455 18.60 -10.67 -35.80
CA ARG A 455 18.97 -11.75 -34.86
C ARG A 455 20.30 -11.43 -34.20
N THR A 456 20.32 -11.38 -32.88
CA THR A 456 21.48 -11.03 -32.06
C THR A 456 21.91 -12.23 -31.21
N THR A 457 23.21 -12.55 -31.20
CA THR A 457 23.77 -13.58 -30.31
C THR A 457 23.87 -12.97 -28.89
N VAL A 458 23.16 -13.52 -27.94
CA VAL A 458 23.16 -13.08 -26.51
C VAL A 458 24.04 -13.98 -25.65
N LEU A 459 24.25 -15.22 -26.08
CA LEU A 459 25.21 -16.19 -25.54
C LEU A 459 25.76 -17.07 -26.68
N PRO A 460 26.93 -17.70 -26.53
CA PRO A 460 27.37 -18.73 -27.47
C PRO A 460 26.27 -19.79 -27.65
N GLY A 461 25.89 -20.03 -28.90
CA GLY A 461 24.84 -20.97 -29.27
C GLY A 461 23.41 -20.52 -28.99
N PHE A 462 23.18 -19.30 -28.46
CA PHE A 462 21.84 -18.79 -28.20
C PHE A 462 21.62 -17.41 -28.82
N ARG A 463 20.72 -17.35 -29.81
CA ARG A 463 20.35 -16.12 -30.52
C ARG A 463 18.91 -15.75 -30.21
N MET A 464 18.70 -14.45 -30.03
CA MET A 464 17.35 -13.86 -29.84
C MET A 464 17.05 -12.87 -30.95
N ARG A 465 15.78 -12.60 -31.18
CA ARG A 465 15.30 -11.51 -32.03
C ARG A 465 15.45 -10.21 -31.27
N GLU A 466 16.19 -9.25 -31.85
CA GLU A 466 16.33 -7.91 -31.31
C GLU A 466 15.51 -6.95 -32.19
N VAL A 467 14.56 -6.27 -31.58
CA VAL A 467 13.75 -5.22 -32.18
C VAL A 467 14.16 -3.89 -31.57
N ARG A 468 14.43 -2.89 -32.41
CA ARG A 468 14.72 -1.54 -31.94
C ARG A 468 13.70 -0.54 -32.47
N ARG A 469 13.29 0.36 -31.56
CA ARG A 469 12.52 1.56 -31.89
C ARG A 469 13.44 2.75 -31.94
N LEU A 470 13.34 3.56 -33.01
CA LEU A 470 14.01 4.85 -33.13
C LEU A 470 13.02 5.95 -32.71
N CYS A 471 13.37 6.76 -31.74
CA CYS A 471 12.61 7.94 -31.33
C CYS A 471 13.01 9.16 -32.14
N ALA A 472 12.18 10.22 -32.17
CA ALA A 472 12.48 11.49 -32.84
C ALA A 472 13.79 12.16 -32.34
N SER A 473 14.16 11.91 -31.07
CA SER A 473 15.41 12.36 -30.47
C SER A 473 16.67 11.61 -30.94
N GLY A 474 16.53 10.61 -31.82
CA GLY A 474 17.63 9.74 -32.25
C GLY A 474 17.91 8.57 -31.24
N HIS A 475 17.24 8.54 -30.08
CA HIS A 475 17.42 7.47 -29.12
C HIS A 475 16.86 6.14 -29.65
N GLN A 476 17.61 5.06 -29.44
CA GLN A 476 17.21 3.72 -29.83
C GLN A 476 16.90 2.87 -28.61
N THR A 477 15.65 2.40 -28.50
CA THR A 477 15.26 1.46 -27.45
C THR A 477 15.30 0.04 -28.01
N ALA A 478 16.15 -0.82 -27.43
CA ALA A 478 16.34 -2.20 -27.87
C ALA A 478 15.53 -3.16 -26.99
N ILE A 479 14.78 -4.03 -27.65
CA ILE A 479 13.93 -5.09 -27.10
C ILE A 479 14.51 -6.42 -27.56
N LEU A 480 14.54 -7.41 -26.68
CA LEU A 480 14.90 -8.81 -26.99
C LEU A 480 13.71 -9.73 -26.75
N THR A 481 13.53 -10.66 -27.68
CA THR A 481 12.50 -11.72 -27.53
C THR A 481 12.97 -13.03 -28.14
N THR A 482 12.47 -14.14 -27.59
CA THR A 482 12.58 -15.46 -28.19
C THR A 482 11.49 -15.70 -29.25
N ARG A 483 10.42 -14.86 -29.25
CA ARG A 483 9.32 -14.95 -30.22
C ARG A 483 9.78 -14.52 -31.61
N THR A 484 9.66 -15.43 -32.58
CA THR A 484 9.99 -15.18 -33.98
C THR A 484 8.77 -15.12 -34.87
N ASP A 485 7.63 -15.51 -34.37
CA ASP A 485 6.34 -15.67 -35.03
C ASP A 485 5.46 -14.41 -34.96
N LEU A 486 5.70 -13.52 -33.99
CA LEU A 486 4.90 -12.30 -33.84
C LEU A 486 5.35 -11.21 -34.84
N PRO A 487 4.43 -10.42 -35.42
CA PRO A 487 4.77 -9.19 -36.14
C PRO A 487 5.62 -8.24 -35.32
N VAL A 488 6.49 -7.47 -35.96
CA VAL A 488 7.46 -6.61 -35.27
C VAL A 488 6.80 -5.48 -34.48
N GLU A 489 5.69 -4.95 -34.98
CA GLU A 489 4.85 -3.95 -34.31
C GLU A 489 4.18 -4.51 -33.06
N VAL A 490 3.77 -5.78 -33.09
CA VAL A 490 3.18 -6.46 -31.92
C VAL A 490 4.25 -6.64 -30.83
N VAL A 491 5.44 -7.09 -31.18
CA VAL A 491 6.56 -7.21 -30.21
C VAL A 491 6.89 -5.87 -29.57
N ALA A 492 6.97 -4.80 -30.38
CA ALA A 492 7.23 -3.45 -29.90
C ALA A 492 6.11 -2.95 -28.98
N HIS A 493 4.86 -3.08 -29.44
CA HIS A 493 3.67 -2.67 -28.68
C HIS A 493 3.59 -3.38 -27.33
N ARG A 494 3.70 -4.70 -27.30
CA ARG A 494 3.65 -5.49 -26.06
C ARG A 494 4.72 -5.07 -25.03
N MET A 495 5.92 -4.74 -25.49
CA MET A 495 6.97 -4.28 -24.58
C MET A 495 6.73 -2.85 -24.12
N PHE A 496 6.21 -1.97 -24.97
CA PHE A 496 5.92 -0.59 -24.59
C PHE A 496 4.68 -0.49 -23.73
N GLU A 497 3.69 -1.37 -23.90
CA GLU A 497 2.51 -1.43 -23.01
C GLU A 497 2.83 -1.88 -21.58
N ARG A 498 4.05 -2.31 -21.29
CA ARG A 498 4.48 -2.58 -19.92
C ARG A 498 4.22 -1.38 -18.97
N TRP A 499 4.16 -0.14 -19.49
CA TRP A 499 3.74 1.02 -18.70
C TRP A 499 2.33 0.90 -18.09
N THR A 500 1.47 0.03 -18.64
CA THR A 500 0.16 -0.26 -18.07
C THR A 500 0.28 -0.88 -16.67
N GLN A 501 1.38 -1.60 -16.39
CA GLN A 501 1.71 -2.10 -15.05
C GLN A 501 1.95 -0.96 -14.06
N GLU A 502 2.66 0.10 -14.47
CA GLU A 502 2.89 1.27 -13.62
C GLU A 502 1.57 1.98 -13.33
N ASN A 503 0.66 2.06 -14.31
CA ASN A 503 -0.69 2.58 -14.12
C ASN A 503 -1.52 1.67 -13.21
N PHE A 504 -1.42 0.35 -13.34
CA PHE A 504 -2.05 -0.60 -12.44
C PHE A 504 -1.58 -0.36 -10.99
N PHE A 505 -0.28 -0.29 -10.73
CA PHE A 505 0.23 -0.03 -9.38
C PHE A 505 -0.17 1.35 -8.86
N ARG A 506 -0.15 2.38 -9.69
CA ARG A 506 -0.62 3.72 -9.33
C ARG A 506 -2.08 3.67 -8.91
N TYR A 507 -2.93 3.03 -9.71
CA TYR A 507 -4.36 2.88 -9.43
C TYR A 507 -4.61 2.07 -8.15
N MET A 508 -3.96 0.93 -8.00
CA MET A 508 -4.10 0.07 -6.82
C MET A 508 -3.64 0.76 -5.52
N ARG A 509 -2.57 1.53 -5.57
CA ARG A 509 -2.11 2.33 -4.43
C ARG A 509 -3.12 3.43 -4.08
N GLN A 510 -3.56 4.17 -5.08
CA GLN A 510 -4.45 5.32 -4.88
C GLN A 510 -5.83 4.89 -4.39
N HIS A 511 -6.37 3.83 -4.94
CA HIS A 511 -7.77 3.44 -4.75
C HIS A 511 -7.96 2.23 -3.85
N PHE A 512 -7.05 1.28 -3.84
CA PHE A 512 -7.16 0.03 -3.07
C PHE A 512 -6.17 -0.07 -1.91
N ALA A 513 -5.42 0.99 -1.62
CA ALA A 513 -4.40 1.02 -0.56
C ALA A 513 -3.44 -0.17 -0.62
N LEU A 514 -2.81 -0.39 -1.78
CA LEU A 514 -1.88 -1.51 -1.99
C LEU A 514 -0.71 -1.48 -1.00
N ASP A 515 -0.24 -0.29 -0.62
CA ASP A 515 0.86 -0.08 0.32
C ASP A 515 0.46 -0.24 1.81
N ALA A 516 -0.84 -0.36 2.11
CA ALA A 516 -1.28 -0.44 3.50
C ALA A 516 -0.72 -1.67 4.20
N LEU A 517 -0.18 -1.46 5.39
CA LEU A 517 0.26 -2.53 6.26
C LEU A 517 -0.97 -3.26 6.82
N VAL A 518 -1.02 -4.57 6.62
CA VAL A 518 -2.15 -5.42 7.06
C VAL A 518 -1.87 -6.05 8.43
N THR A 519 -0.61 -6.37 8.70
CA THR A 519 -0.16 -6.97 9.97
C THR A 519 1.24 -6.48 10.33
N TYR A 520 1.52 -6.43 11.62
CA TYR A 520 2.88 -6.23 12.17
C TYR A 520 3.53 -7.56 12.58
N ALA A 521 2.79 -8.67 12.48
CA ALA A 521 3.32 -9.97 12.82
C ALA A 521 4.48 -10.35 11.91
N VAL A 522 5.49 -10.96 12.48
CA VAL A 522 6.65 -11.48 11.75
C VAL A 522 6.74 -12.98 11.92
N GLU A 523 7.42 -13.63 11.00
CA GLU A 523 7.80 -15.04 11.06
C GLU A 523 9.28 -15.19 10.72
N PRO A 524 9.94 -16.28 11.13
CA PRO A 524 11.33 -16.54 10.76
C PRO A 524 11.52 -16.47 9.23
N ALA A 525 12.60 -15.83 8.81
CA ALA A 525 13.01 -15.79 7.41
C ALA A 525 14.12 -16.83 7.17
N ASP A 526 14.38 -17.14 5.90
CA ASP A 526 15.43 -18.07 5.51
C ASP A 526 16.81 -17.55 5.91
N PRO A 527 17.55 -18.21 6.83
CA PRO A 527 18.86 -17.78 7.30
C PRO A 527 19.95 -17.95 6.24
N GLU A 528 19.74 -18.80 5.23
CA GLU A 528 20.67 -19.01 4.10
C GLU A 528 20.44 -17.98 2.97
N ARG A 529 19.40 -17.18 3.08
CA ARG A 529 19.14 -16.10 2.14
C ARG A 529 20.35 -15.18 2.06
N THR A 530 20.88 -14.97 0.84
CA THR A 530 22.04 -14.11 0.65
C THR A 530 21.63 -12.63 0.62
N VAL A 531 22.44 -11.81 1.27
CA VAL A 531 22.32 -10.34 1.26
C VAL A 531 23.61 -9.71 0.72
N PRO A 532 23.56 -8.46 0.21
CA PRO A 532 24.78 -7.73 -0.15
C PRO A 532 25.72 -7.70 1.04
N ASN A 533 26.99 -8.02 0.82
CA ASN A 533 27.99 -8.04 1.89
C ASN A 533 28.20 -6.62 2.48
N PRO A 534 27.88 -6.38 3.76
CA PRO A 534 28.00 -5.06 4.39
C PRO A 534 29.44 -4.54 4.40
N GLU A 535 30.41 -5.42 4.65
CA GLU A 535 31.83 -5.06 4.66
C GLU A 535 32.26 -4.57 3.27
N ARG A 536 31.86 -5.29 2.21
CA ARG A 536 32.11 -4.86 0.84
C ARG A 536 31.45 -3.52 0.51
N LYS A 537 30.23 -3.28 1.03
CA LYS A 537 29.50 -2.00 0.87
C LYS A 537 30.24 -0.86 1.58
N ALA A 538 30.75 -1.10 2.80
CA ALA A 538 31.53 -0.13 3.54
C ALA A 538 32.82 0.25 2.79
N LEU A 539 33.55 -0.76 2.30
CA LEU A 539 34.75 -0.52 1.48
C LEU A 539 34.45 0.23 0.17
N ALA A 540 33.32 -0.07 -0.47
CA ALA A 540 32.90 0.65 -1.68
C ALA A 540 32.62 2.13 -1.39
N LYS A 541 32.04 2.45 -0.24
CA LYS A 541 31.84 3.84 0.21
C LYS A 541 33.16 4.56 0.45
N VAL A 542 34.09 3.94 1.15
CA VAL A 542 35.44 4.50 1.37
C VAL A 542 36.15 4.71 0.03
N LEU A 543 36.14 3.71 -0.87
CA LEU A 543 36.73 3.84 -2.20
C LEU A 543 36.12 5.00 -3.02
N ALA A 544 34.80 5.21 -2.91
CA ALA A 544 34.15 6.34 -3.58
C ALA A 544 34.65 7.69 -3.03
N THR A 545 34.79 7.82 -1.71
CA THR A 545 35.33 9.02 -1.06
C THR A 545 36.80 9.26 -1.46
N THR A 546 37.64 8.21 -1.42
CA THR A 546 39.07 8.29 -1.84
C THR A 546 39.19 8.71 -3.32
N ARG A 547 38.28 8.20 -4.19
CA ARG A 547 38.26 8.61 -5.61
C ARG A 547 37.86 10.06 -5.82
N ALA A 548 36.86 10.55 -5.08
CA ALA A 548 36.42 11.94 -5.15
C ALA A 548 37.58 12.87 -4.69
N ALA A 549 38.26 12.51 -3.61
CA ALA A 549 39.45 13.24 -3.15
C ALA A 549 40.58 13.22 -4.19
N LEU A 550 40.82 12.06 -4.82
CA LEU A 550 41.82 11.93 -5.89
C LEU A 550 41.46 12.83 -7.08
N GLU A 551 40.21 12.88 -7.49
CA GLU A 551 39.72 13.71 -8.62
C GLU A 551 39.90 15.19 -8.32
N GLU A 552 39.62 15.65 -7.10
CA GLU A 552 39.84 17.03 -6.65
C GLU A 552 41.32 17.42 -6.70
N VAL A 553 42.20 16.57 -6.11
CA VAL A 553 43.67 16.83 -6.12
C VAL A 553 44.22 16.74 -7.54
N ALA A 554 43.75 15.83 -8.40
CA ALA A 554 44.14 15.73 -9.80
C ALA A 554 43.72 16.95 -10.62
N GLN A 555 42.52 17.50 -10.34
CA GLN A 555 42.09 18.76 -10.95
C GLN A 555 42.98 19.93 -10.53
N ALA A 556 43.30 20.07 -9.25
CA ALA A 556 44.21 21.10 -8.75
C ALA A 556 45.60 20.98 -9.38
N TYR A 557 46.14 19.74 -9.52
CA TYR A 557 47.40 19.45 -10.15
C TYR A 557 47.35 19.78 -11.64
N GLY A 558 46.25 19.46 -12.35
CA GLY A 558 46.02 19.82 -13.74
C GLY A 558 45.92 21.33 -13.99
N GLN A 559 45.31 22.09 -13.07
CA GLN A 559 45.27 23.55 -13.13
C GLN A 559 46.68 24.15 -13.00
N GLN A 560 47.48 23.63 -12.06
CA GLN A 560 48.87 24.03 -11.92
C GLN A 560 49.71 23.72 -13.20
N ALA A 561 49.42 22.60 -13.85
CA ALA A 561 50.06 22.27 -15.11
C ALA A 561 49.74 23.28 -16.23
N ARG A 562 48.51 23.76 -16.32
CA ARG A 562 48.07 24.78 -17.30
C ARG A 562 48.70 26.15 -17.08
N THR A 563 48.99 26.48 -15.84
CA THR A 563 49.61 27.76 -15.46
C THR A 563 51.14 27.68 -15.31
N ASN A 564 51.73 26.50 -15.63
CA ASN A 564 53.16 26.29 -15.49
C ASN A 564 53.95 27.20 -16.43
N PRO A 565 54.88 28.04 -15.92
CA PRO A 565 55.71 28.89 -16.75
C PRO A 565 56.80 28.06 -17.44
N GLU A 566 56.60 27.70 -18.72
CA GLU A 566 57.51 26.84 -19.48
C GLU A 566 58.95 27.35 -19.50
N ALA A 567 59.15 28.68 -19.53
CA ALA A 567 60.49 29.28 -19.46
C ALA A 567 61.24 28.92 -18.16
N ARG A 568 60.52 28.71 -17.07
CA ARG A 568 61.13 28.35 -15.76
C ARG A 568 61.15 26.83 -15.49
N ARG A 569 60.21 26.06 -16.11
CA ARG A 569 60.02 24.64 -15.87
C ARG A 569 59.72 23.88 -17.16
N PRO A 570 60.68 23.75 -18.06
CA PRO A 570 60.45 23.21 -19.39
C PRO A 570 60.25 21.67 -19.41
N THR A 571 60.56 21.00 -18.28
CA THR A 571 60.47 19.54 -18.19
C THR A 571 59.38 19.09 -17.21
N MET A 572 58.77 17.95 -17.52
CA MET A 572 57.81 17.33 -16.61
C MET A 572 58.43 16.99 -15.21
N ARG A 573 59.74 16.66 -15.21
CA ARG A 573 60.48 16.45 -13.94
C ARG A 573 60.56 17.74 -13.12
N GLY A 574 60.87 18.86 -13.71
CA GLY A 574 60.92 20.17 -13.04
C GLY A 574 59.55 20.59 -12.50
N PHE A 575 58.47 20.35 -13.28
CA PHE A 575 57.10 20.56 -12.83
C PHE A 575 56.75 19.68 -11.64
N LYS A 576 57.03 18.36 -11.67
CA LYS A 576 56.75 17.42 -10.57
C LYS A 576 57.51 17.78 -9.28
N ILE A 577 58.74 18.28 -9.38
CA ILE A 577 59.51 18.73 -8.22
C ILE A 577 58.86 19.98 -7.59
N ALA A 578 58.49 20.96 -8.45
CA ALA A 578 57.88 22.20 -7.97
C ALA A 578 56.50 21.99 -7.33
N HIS A 579 55.74 20.97 -7.75
CA HIS A 579 54.44 20.62 -7.21
C HIS A 579 54.47 19.26 -6.51
N ALA A 580 55.57 18.97 -5.79
CA ALA A 580 55.81 17.67 -5.18
C ALA A 580 54.71 17.27 -4.19
N ALA A 581 54.17 18.23 -3.42
CA ALA A 581 53.06 17.93 -2.48
C ALA A 581 51.82 17.39 -3.15
N LEU A 582 51.35 18.04 -4.24
CA LEU A 582 50.16 17.56 -4.99
C LEU A 582 50.45 16.24 -5.69
N ASN A 583 51.63 16.07 -6.29
CA ASN A 583 52.01 14.81 -6.91
C ASN A 583 52.09 13.67 -5.91
N HIS A 584 52.59 13.95 -4.69
CA HIS A 584 52.66 12.95 -3.61
C HIS A 584 51.25 12.57 -3.14
N GLN A 585 50.35 13.55 -2.95
CA GLN A 585 48.96 13.31 -2.59
C GLN A 585 48.22 12.47 -3.63
N CYS A 586 48.37 12.80 -4.93
CA CYS A 586 47.80 11.98 -6.01
C CYS A 586 48.28 10.53 -5.92
N SER A 587 49.60 10.33 -5.79
CA SER A 587 50.20 8.99 -5.72
C SER A 587 49.74 8.20 -4.49
N ALA A 588 49.62 8.87 -3.35
CA ALA A 588 49.11 8.27 -2.11
C ALA A 588 47.64 7.82 -2.25
N LEU A 589 46.77 8.70 -2.75
CA LEU A 589 45.36 8.40 -2.96
C LEU A 589 45.14 7.30 -4.02
N GLU A 590 45.98 7.28 -5.09
CA GLU A 590 45.94 6.19 -6.06
C GLU A 590 46.37 4.84 -5.43
N ALA A 591 47.40 4.83 -4.59
CA ALA A 591 47.84 3.62 -3.90
C ALA A 591 46.77 3.10 -2.93
N GLU A 592 46.15 4.01 -2.19
CA GLU A 592 45.02 3.70 -1.31
C GLU A 592 43.85 3.15 -2.11
N ALA A 593 43.42 3.79 -3.19
CA ALA A 593 42.35 3.34 -4.06
C ALA A 593 42.64 1.94 -4.66
N ARG A 594 43.90 1.64 -5.03
CA ARG A 594 44.34 0.31 -5.50
C ARG A 594 44.19 -0.72 -4.37
N THR A 595 44.61 -0.38 -3.16
CA THR A 595 44.52 -1.28 -2.00
C THR A 595 43.06 -1.60 -1.65
N LEU A 596 42.20 -0.57 -1.59
CA LEU A 596 40.76 -0.71 -1.36
C LEU A 596 40.09 -1.59 -2.43
N ARG A 597 40.44 -1.40 -3.70
CA ARG A 597 39.94 -2.24 -4.81
C ARG A 597 40.35 -3.73 -4.63
N ARG A 598 41.61 -4.00 -4.24
CA ARG A 598 42.06 -5.36 -3.99
C ARG A 598 41.31 -6.00 -2.82
N ARG A 599 41.19 -5.29 -1.70
CA ARG A 599 40.41 -5.75 -0.53
C ARG A 599 38.95 -6.02 -0.91
N MET A 600 38.33 -5.10 -1.66
CA MET A 600 36.96 -5.26 -2.10
C MET A 600 36.80 -6.44 -3.08
N ALA A 601 37.78 -6.71 -3.92
CA ALA A 601 37.74 -7.85 -4.87
C ALA A 601 37.85 -9.21 -4.16
N ALA A 602 38.56 -9.26 -3.03
CA ALA A 602 38.72 -10.48 -2.22
C ALA A 602 37.45 -10.86 -1.44
N LEU A 603 36.54 -9.90 -1.22
CA LEU A 603 35.31 -10.16 -0.49
C LEU A 603 34.19 -10.65 -1.42
N PRO A 604 33.40 -11.65 -1.01
CA PRO A 604 32.22 -12.08 -1.74
C PRO A 604 31.23 -10.92 -1.89
N LYS A 605 30.57 -10.86 -3.04
CA LYS A 605 29.57 -9.80 -3.31
C LYS A 605 28.35 -9.94 -2.39
N ARG A 606 27.97 -11.15 -2.05
CA ARG A 606 26.84 -11.50 -1.20
C ARG A 606 27.26 -12.53 -0.17
N VAL A 607 26.65 -12.48 1.01
CA VAL A 607 26.87 -13.41 2.12
C VAL A 607 25.51 -13.91 2.64
N PRO A 608 25.44 -15.09 3.28
CA PRO A 608 24.23 -15.52 3.97
C PRO A 608 23.85 -14.51 5.04
N ILE A 609 22.52 -14.25 5.22
CA ILE A 609 22.06 -13.25 6.18
C ILE A 609 22.47 -13.58 7.62
N ARG A 610 22.57 -14.85 7.97
CA ARG A 610 23.08 -15.32 9.28
C ARG A 610 24.52 -14.90 9.59
N ALA A 611 25.29 -14.49 8.59
CA ALA A 611 26.64 -13.94 8.80
C ALA A 611 26.61 -12.44 9.15
N VAL A 612 25.44 -11.80 9.14
CA VAL A 612 25.26 -10.36 9.31
C VAL A 612 24.32 -10.02 10.47
N LEU A 613 23.32 -10.86 10.73
CA LEU A 613 22.30 -10.67 11.75
C LEU A 613 22.21 -11.90 12.64
N ASP A 614 21.83 -11.70 13.89
CA ASP A 614 21.49 -12.78 14.82
C ASP A 614 20.22 -13.51 14.34
N GLU A 615 20.11 -14.79 14.65
CA GLU A 615 19.01 -15.65 14.18
C GLU A 615 17.61 -15.08 14.59
N ALA A 616 17.50 -14.51 15.77
CA ALA A 616 16.29 -13.88 16.27
C ALA A 616 15.89 -12.62 15.47
N GLU A 617 16.82 -11.97 14.78
CA GLU A 617 16.60 -10.78 13.96
C GLU A 617 16.28 -11.14 12.49
N ILE A 618 16.47 -12.42 12.11
CA ILE A 618 16.21 -12.89 10.74
C ILE A 618 14.72 -13.15 10.59
N VAL A 619 13.95 -12.10 10.39
CA VAL A 619 12.51 -12.15 10.29
C VAL A 619 12.00 -11.53 8.99
N ARG A 620 10.78 -11.91 8.61
CA ARG A 620 9.99 -11.27 7.56
C ARG A 620 8.57 -10.99 8.06
N LEU A 621 7.88 -10.02 7.49
CA LEU A 621 6.47 -9.84 7.78
C LEU A 621 5.69 -11.10 7.38
N ALA A 622 4.78 -11.55 8.25
CA ALA A 622 3.91 -12.68 7.97
C ALA A 622 3.09 -12.42 6.68
N PRO A 623 3.26 -13.22 5.62
CA PRO A 623 2.71 -12.88 4.29
C PRO A 623 1.22 -13.20 4.17
N GLU A 624 0.68 -14.14 4.95
CA GLU A 624 -0.66 -14.69 4.76
C GLU A 624 -1.77 -13.63 4.77
N ALA A 625 -1.81 -12.78 5.79
CA ALA A 625 -2.83 -11.74 5.89
C ALA A 625 -2.74 -10.73 4.72
N LYS A 626 -1.53 -10.43 4.29
CA LYS A 626 -1.31 -9.55 3.13
C LYS A 626 -1.72 -10.24 1.83
N HIS A 627 -1.30 -11.47 1.62
CA HIS A 627 -1.66 -12.25 0.43
C HIS A 627 -3.18 -12.40 0.30
N LEU A 628 -3.87 -12.79 1.40
CA LEU A 628 -5.33 -12.84 1.43
C LEU A 628 -5.96 -11.49 1.05
N THR A 629 -5.48 -10.40 1.65
CA THR A 629 -6.03 -9.06 1.41
C THR A 629 -5.78 -8.61 -0.03
N ASP A 630 -4.59 -8.87 -0.58
CA ASP A 630 -4.27 -8.53 -1.97
C ASP A 630 -5.10 -9.36 -2.95
N THR A 631 -5.32 -10.65 -2.67
CA THR A 631 -6.20 -11.50 -3.48
C THR A 631 -7.64 -10.95 -3.50
N LEU A 632 -8.18 -10.53 -2.36
CA LEU A 632 -9.51 -9.91 -2.31
C LEU A 632 -9.57 -8.59 -3.08
N LYS A 633 -8.51 -7.78 -3.02
CA LYS A 633 -8.39 -6.54 -3.81
C LYS A 633 -8.25 -6.81 -5.30
N MET A 634 -7.56 -7.90 -5.69
CA MET A 634 -7.50 -8.34 -7.10
C MET A 634 -8.89 -8.69 -7.63
N VAL A 635 -9.67 -9.45 -6.86
CA VAL A 635 -11.06 -9.78 -7.25
C VAL A 635 -11.89 -8.51 -7.40
N ALA A 636 -11.81 -7.57 -6.46
CA ALA A 636 -12.52 -6.29 -6.53
C ALA A 636 -12.08 -5.44 -7.74
N TYR A 637 -10.78 -5.39 -8.05
CA TYR A 637 -10.26 -4.70 -9.23
C TYR A 637 -10.77 -5.35 -10.53
N ARG A 638 -10.78 -6.68 -10.61
CA ARG A 638 -11.31 -7.42 -11.77
C ARG A 638 -12.82 -7.22 -11.92
N ALA A 639 -13.57 -7.21 -10.81
CA ALA A 639 -15.00 -6.92 -10.83
C ALA A 639 -15.28 -5.50 -11.35
N GLU A 640 -14.54 -4.50 -10.89
CA GLU A 640 -14.63 -3.14 -11.42
C GLU A 640 -14.30 -3.10 -12.92
N THR A 641 -13.27 -3.83 -13.37
CA THR A 641 -12.92 -3.91 -14.79
C THR A 641 -14.01 -4.57 -15.62
N ALA A 642 -14.65 -5.63 -15.09
CA ALA A 642 -15.78 -6.28 -15.75
C ALA A 642 -16.97 -5.32 -15.94
N LEU A 643 -17.30 -4.55 -14.91
CA LEU A 643 -18.35 -3.52 -15.00
C LEU A 643 -17.99 -2.43 -16.02
N VAL A 644 -16.73 -1.97 -16.06
CA VAL A 644 -16.27 -1.01 -17.08
C VAL A 644 -16.46 -1.57 -18.48
N ARG A 645 -16.14 -2.85 -18.70
CA ARG A 645 -16.32 -3.51 -20.01
C ARG A 645 -17.79 -3.55 -20.43
N CYS A 646 -18.72 -3.75 -19.49
CA CYS A 646 -20.16 -3.68 -19.79
C CYS A 646 -20.60 -2.30 -20.32
N LEU A 647 -19.87 -1.23 -20.02
CA LEU A 647 -20.18 0.11 -20.50
C LEU A 647 -19.59 0.44 -21.89
N THR A 648 -18.66 -0.36 -22.41
CA THR A 648 -17.84 0.00 -23.59
C THR A 648 -18.67 0.29 -24.83
N SER A 649 -19.78 -0.41 -25.03
CA SER A 649 -20.67 -0.21 -26.18
C SER A 649 -21.59 1.02 -26.08
N HIS A 650 -21.79 1.57 -24.88
CA HIS A 650 -22.79 2.60 -24.60
C HIS A 650 -22.21 3.88 -24.00
N TYR A 651 -20.95 3.91 -23.68
CA TYR A 651 -20.28 5.07 -23.10
C TYR A 651 -18.98 5.38 -23.85
N ALA A 652 -19.01 6.40 -24.71
CA ALA A 652 -17.91 6.73 -25.62
C ALA A 652 -16.55 7.03 -24.94
N LYS A 653 -16.55 7.45 -23.65
CA LYS A 653 -15.34 7.78 -22.87
C LYS A 653 -14.95 6.67 -21.88
N THR A 654 -15.26 5.42 -22.17
CA THR A 654 -15.02 4.30 -21.25
C THR A 654 -13.54 4.14 -20.92
N GLU A 655 -12.64 4.41 -21.86
CA GLU A 655 -11.19 4.30 -21.62
C GLU A 655 -10.67 5.35 -20.63
N ASP A 656 -11.19 6.57 -20.69
CA ASP A 656 -10.73 7.69 -19.87
C ASP A 656 -11.45 7.74 -18.49
N ASP A 657 -12.78 7.68 -18.52
CA ASP A 657 -13.62 7.97 -17.35
C ASP A 657 -14.38 6.73 -16.83
N GLY A 658 -14.34 5.58 -17.51
CA GLY A 658 -15.17 4.42 -17.18
C GLY A 658 -15.06 3.96 -15.74
N ARG A 659 -13.84 3.92 -15.18
CA ARG A 659 -13.63 3.57 -13.76
C ARG A 659 -14.18 4.63 -12.79
N ALA A 660 -14.13 5.91 -13.16
CA ALA A 660 -14.71 6.99 -12.36
C ALA A 660 -16.23 6.89 -12.35
N LEU A 661 -16.83 6.60 -13.51
CA LEU A 661 -18.27 6.40 -13.65
C LEU A 661 -18.76 5.15 -12.89
N ILE A 662 -18.08 4.01 -13.01
CA ILE A 662 -18.42 2.82 -12.20
C ILE A 662 -18.33 3.14 -10.70
N ARG A 663 -17.31 3.86 -10.26
CA ARG A 663 -17.19 4.25 -8.86
C ARG A 663 -18.36 5.16 -8.43
N GLU A 664 -18.80 6.09 -9.26
CA GLU A 664 -19.97 6.92 -8.99
C GLU A 664 -21.22 6.05 -8.84
N MET A 665 -21.44 5.09 -9.74
CA MET A 665 -22.55 4.14 -9.68
C MET A 665 -22.51 3.28 -8.41
N LEU A 666 -21.34 2.77 -8.01
CA LEU A 666 -21.20 1.96 -6.80
C LEU A 666 -21.42 2.76 -5.51
N LEU A 667 -21.16 4.06 -5.52
CA LEU A 667 -21.37 4.95 -4.38
C LEU A 667 -22.78 5.52 -4.31
N THR A 668 -23.60 5.32 -5.36
CA THR A 668 -24.95 5.88 -5.38
C THR A 668 -25.85 5.21 -4.35
N THR A 669 -26.86 5.93 -3.92
CA THR A 669 -27.92 5.45 -3.05
C THR A 669 -28.87 4.54 -3.84
N ALA A 670 -29.44 3.53 -3.18
CA ALA A 670 -30.48 2.70 -3.77
C ALA A 670 -31.53 2.27 -2.75
N ASP A 671 -32.71 1.95 -3.21
CA ASP A 671 -33.72 1.27 -2.40
C ASP A 671 -33.52 -0.24 -2.56
N ILE A 672 -33.54 -0.97 -1.48
CA ILE A 672 -33.41 -2.43 -1.42
C ILE A 672 -34.77 -3.01 -1.05
N LEU A 673 -35.43 -3.62 -2.02
CA LEU A 673 -36.82 -4.03 -1.90
C LEU A 673 -36.94 -5.54 -2.14
N PRO A 674 -36.96 -6.39 -1.10
CA PRO A 674 -37.19 -7.80 -1.26
C PRO A 674 -38.67 -8.06 -1.63
N ASP A 675 -38.87 -8.94 -2.60
CA ASP A 675 -40.15 -9.51 -3.00
C ASP A 675 -40.05 -11.05 -2.89
N ALA A 676 -41.09 -11.79 -3.20
CA ALA A 676 -41.18 -13.24 -2.96
C ALA A 676 -39.94 -14.04 -3.42
N ASP A 677 -39.46 -13.78 -4.61
CA ASP A 677 -38.30 -14.47 -5.25
C ASP A 677 -37.22 -13.49 -5.76
N ARG A 678 -37.37 -12.20 -5.49
CA ARG A 678 -36.52 -11.14 -6.02
C ARG A 678 -35.97 -10.22 -4.93
N LEU A 679 -34.76 -9.72 -5.17
CA LEU A 679 -34.20 -8.60 -4.45
C LEU A 679 -34.05 -7.44 -5.43
N VAL A 680 -34.99 -6.52 -5.41
CA VAL A 680 -34.98 -5.36 -6.28
C VAL A 680 -34.05 -4.31 -5.69
N VAL A 681 -33.07 -3.91 -6.48
CA VAL A 681 -32.12 -2.83 -6.19
C VAL A 681 -32.47 -1.65 -7.10
N ARG A 682 -33.22 -0.70 -6.59
CA ARG A 682 -33.64 0.50 -7.32
C ARG A 682 -32.62 1.61 -7.12
N LEU A 683 -31.85 1.91 -8.14
CA LEU A 683 -30.77 2.90 -8.11
C LEU A 683 -31.34 4.33 -8.15
N HIS A 684 -30.77 5.24 -7.37
CA HIS A 684 -31.09 6.67 -7.48
C HIS A 684 -30.31 7.34 -8.62
N SER A 685 -30.79 8.49 -9.08
CA SER A 685 -30.21 9.23 -10.20
C SER A 685 -28.80 9.71 -9.91
N LEU A 686 -27.94 9.56 -10.92
CA LEU A 686 -26.61 10.16 -10.95
C LEU A 686 -26.69 11.63 -11.40
N ALA A 687 -25.55 12.34 -11.28
CA ALA A 687 -25.49 13.78 -11.48
C ALA A 687 -25.85 14.27 -12.90
N ASN A 688 -25.72 13.41 -13.93
CA ASN A 688 -25.97 13.83 -15.29
C ASN A 688 -26.70 12.75 -16.13
N PRO A 689 -27.44 13.18 -17.21
CA PRO A 689 -28.23 12.27 -18.03
C PRO A 689 -27.43 11.17 -18.74
N ARG A 690 -26.16 11.44 -19.12
CA ARG A 690 -25.30 10.44 -19.78
C ARG A 690 -24.88 9.33 -18.82
N SER A 691 -24.56 9.69 -17.57
CA SER A 691 -24.28 8.73 -16.51
C SER A 691 -25.51 7.87 -16.20
N ASN A 692 -26.71 8.47 -16.18
CA ASN A 692 -27.95 7.73 -15.98
C ASN A 692 -28.26 6.78 -17.15
N ALA A 693 -28.05 7.17 -18.40
CA ALA A 693 -28.21 6.28 -19.55
C ALA A 693 -27.23 5.09 -19.48
N ALA A 694 -25.98 5.34 -19.10
CA ALA A 694 -24.99 4.28 -18.88
C ALA A 694 -25.40 3.35 -17.71
N LEU A 695 -25.96 3.90 -16.63
CA LEU A 695 -26.47 3.12 -15.50
C LEU A 695 -27.66 2.25 -15.91
N THR A 696 -28.59 2.77 -16.74
CA THR A 696 -29.72 2.00 -17.27
C THR A 696 -29.23 0.80 -18.06
N HIS A 697 -28.31 1.01 -18.98
CA HIS A 697 -27.71 -0.07 -19.77
C HIS A 697 -26.98 -1.11 -18.90
N LEU A 698 -26.26 -0.65 -17.87
CA LEU A 698 -25.61 -1.56 -16.92
C LEU A 698 -26.65 -2.40 -16.17
N CYS A 699 -27.75 -1.81 -15.70
CA CYS A 699 -28.84 -2.55 -15.05
C CYS A 699 -29.43 -3.60 -15.97
N GLU A 700 -29.72 -3.28 -17.23
CA GLU A 700 -30.23 -4.22 -18.24
C GLU A 700 -29.24 -5.39 -18.45
N THR A 701 -27.97 -5.07 -18.62
CA THR A 701 -26.91 -6.08 -18.79
C THR A 701 -26.82 -7.01 -17.58
N LEU A 702 -26.83 -6.47 -16.35
CA LEU A 702 -26.74 -7.27 -15.13
C LEU A 702 -28.01 -8.11 -14.91
N ASN A 703 -29.18 -7.60 -15.26
CA ASN A 703 -30.45 -8.36 -15.17
C ASN A 703 -30.48 -9.57 -16.10
N SER A 704 -29.86 -9.47 -17.29
CA SER A 704 -29.77 -10.61 -18.23
C SER A 704 -28.99 -11.78 -17.66
N LEU A 705 -28.12 -11.59 -16.66
CA LEU A 705 -27.33 -12.64 -16.03
C LEU A 705 -28.11 -13.50 -15.03
N THR A 706 -29.30 -13.07 -14.59
CA THR A 706 -30.19 -13.80 -13.66
C THR A 706 -29.46 -14.32 -12.41
N VAL A 707 -28.77 -13.44 -11.70
CA VAL A 707 -27.92 -13.81 -10.55
C VAL A 707 -28.73 -13.83 -9.26
N ARG A 708 -28.54 -14.87 -8.44
CA ARG A 708 -29.13 -14.94 -7.09
C ARG A 708 -28.19 -14.34 -6.04
N TYR A 709 -28.78 -13.70 -5.03
CA TYR A 709 -28.00 -13.26 -3.89
C TYR A 709 -27.49 -14.49 -3.10
N PRO A 710 -26.18 -14.60 -2.80
CA PRO A 710 -25.59 -15.81 -2.24
C PRO A 710 -26.15 -16.15 -0.85
N GLY A 711 -26.68 -17.36 -0.68
CA GLY A 711 -27.32 -17.86 0.54
C GLY A 711 -28.79 -17.50 0.71
N THR A 712 -29.42 -17.07 -0.38
CA THR A 712 -30.86 -16.87 -0.50
C THR A 712 -31.37 -17.43 -1.85
N ASP A 713 -32.69 -17.53 -1.99
CA ASP A 713 -33.33 -17.83 -3.28
C ASP A 713 -33.70 -16.56 -4.06
N LEU A 714 -33.33 -15.37 -3.56
CA LEU A 714 -33.69 -14.09 -4.14
C LEU A 714 -32.83 -13.80 -5.37
N THR A 715 -33.48 -13.61 -6.53
CA THR A 715 -32.84 -13.15 -7.77
C THR A 715 -32.64 -11.64 -7.71
N LEU A 716 -31.43 -11.17 -7.99
CA LEU A 716 -31.12 -9.75 -8.07
C LEU A 716 -31.78 -9.11 -9.31
N VAL A 717 -32.49 -8.01 -9.09
CA VAL A 717 -33.13 -7.23 -10.14
C VAL A 717 -32.74 -5.77 -9.95
N TYR A 718 -32.05 -5.18 -10.92
CA TYR A 718 -31.58 -3.82 -10.90
C TYR A 718 -32.54 -2.92 -11.66
N GLN A 719 -33.01 -1.86 -11.03
CA GLN A 719 -33.87 -0.85 -11.63
C GLN A 719 -33.11 0.47 -11.74
N ALA A 720 -33.05 1.02 -12.93
CA ALA A 720 -32.49 2.34 -13.18
C ALA A 720 -33.44 3.46 -12.72
N PRO A 721 -32.95 4.69 -12.46
CA PRO A 721 -33.78 5.82 -12.10
C PRO A 721 -34.85 6.12 -13.17
N GLY A 722 -36.09 6.38 -12.74
CA GLY A 722 -37.18 6.77 -13.65
C GLY A 722 -37.87 5.64 -14.41
N VAL A 723 -37.51 4.38 -14.17
CA VAL A 723 -38.25 3.20 -14.63
C VAL A 723 -39.12 2.72 -13.47
N ALA A 724 -40.43 3.03 -13.52
CA ALA A 724 -41.43 2.59 -12.55
C ALA A 724 -41.80 1.11 -12.79
#